data_2e1874b38de8181d101fc693bf663541
#
_entry.id   2e1874b38de8181d101fc693bf663541
#
_cell.length_a   1.000
_cell.length_b   1.000
_cell.length_c   1.000
_cell.angle_alpha   90.00
_cell.angle_beta   90.00
_cell.angle_gamma   90.00
#
_symmetry.space_group_name_H-M   'P 1'
#
loop_
_entity.id
_entity.type
_entity.pdbx_description
1 polymer ?
#
loop_
_entity_poly.entity_id
_entity_poly.type
_entity_poly.pdbx_seq_one_letter_code
_entity_poly.pdbx_strand_id
1 'polypeptide(L)'
;MADLHTDVRYIKGIGETRAKALAKLGITTLQELIGYFPRRYEDRTMTRPIRELAVGETVCVRAMLANDPTASRISGGRTVVKARAVDESGALELTFFNQEYRKNSLHRGETYIFCGRVEGNLLLRRMTNPIVEVEGRQLLTGRIIPIYPLTAGVSQGLLYKAEAQGLSACRHLLGDCLPDAVRQAHSLCHSGFAYENIHFPASPEALELARRRLVFEELFLLSCGLQMLRSRRRDVAGPACRAADMEKFYKTLPFSLTNAQRKAISEAVADMTSGRPMNRLCQGDVGSGKTMVAAACVWFAAQSGWQSALMAPTEILARQHYENLSPLFETFGLRCALLTGSTKAKERRETLAALAAGEIDLCIGTHALLTEDVSYARLGLVITDEQHRFGVDQRAALGQKAENPHMLVLSATPIPRTLALIIYGDLEVSVMDELPPGRQKVDTFAVDERYRQRINRFIRKQVEEGHQVFIVCPLVGEEDQLPDERKAAAAYAKKLREEVFPDLRIALLHGKMKPKEKEKVMADFAAGNGDILVATTVVEVGVDVPNATCMVVENAERFGLSQLHQLRGRVGRGKAKSYCILLSEHPTEETKRRLQVMTKTNDGFEISREDLAIRGPGDFFGQRQHGLPALKIADLSCDMRLLDEAQQAAKDWMAQDPALENPESRMLRARIETLFAVNAEGLN
;
A
#
# COMPACT_ATOMS: atom_id res chain seq x y z
N MET A 1 7.28 -7.28 -42.22
CA MET A 1 6.30 -7.88 -41.32
C MET A 1 6.25 -7.00 -40.06
N ALA A 2 5.06 -6.76 -39.50
CA ALA A 2 4.98 -6.04 -38.26
C ALA A 2 5.63 -6.89 -37.16
N ASP A 3 6.40 -6.28 -36.26
CA ASP A 3 6.90 -6.89 -35.04
C ASP A 3 6.29 -6.19 -33.82
N LEU A 4 6.50 -6.70 -32.62
CA LEU A 4 5.94 -6.14 -31.39
C LEU A 4 6.45 -4.70 -31.09
N HIS A 5 7.62 -4.32 -31.61
CA HIS A 5 8.22 -2.98 -31.47
C HIS A 5 7.80 -2.01 -32.57
N THR A 6 6.97 -2.46 -33.51
CA THR A 6 6.44 -1.60 -34.57
C THR A 6 5.68 -0.43 -34.00
N ASP A 7 5.97 0.78 -34.45
CA ASP A 7 5.32 2.02 -33.98
C ASP A 7 3.82 2.01 -34.33
N VAL A 8 2.99 2.47 -33.41
CA VAL A 8 1.52 2.54 -33.56
C VAL A 8 1.04 3.41 -34.70
N ARG A 9 1.89 4.28 -35.25
CA ARG A 9 1.59 5.09 -36.46
C ARG A 9 1.30 4.25 -37.71
N TYR A 10 1.77 3.02 -37.74
CA TYR A 10 1.50 2.11 -38.86
C TYR A 10 0.14 1.40 -38.76
N ILE A 11 -0.60 1.60 -37.66
CA ILE A 11 -1.98 1.14 -37.55
C ILE A 11 -2.90 2.03 -38.39
N LYS A 12 -3.76 1.42 -39.18
CA LYS A 12 -4.71 2.17 -40.05
C LYS A 12 -5.59 3.09 -39.20
N GLY A 13 -5.54 4.39 -39.49
CA GLY A 13 -6.31 5.42 -38.81
C GLY A 13 -5.59 6.09 -37.65
N ILE A 14 -4.33 5.72 -37.36
CA ILE A 14 -3.49 6.41 -36.39
C ILE A 14 -2.45 7.25 -37.16
N GLY A 15 -2.77 8.53 -37.36
CA GLY A 15 -1.81 9.49 -37.86
C GLY A 15 -0.98 10.12 -36.74
N GLU A 16 -0.06 11.00 -37.10
CA GLU A 16 0.92 11.60 -36.18
C GLU A 16 0.29 12.27 -34.94
N THR A 17 -0.82 13.00 -35.13
CA THR A 17 -1.54 13.67 -34.03
C THR A 17 -2.13 12.67 -33.02
N ARG A 18 -2.68 11.56 -33.52
CA ARG A 18 -3.25 10.50 -32.65
C ARG A 18 -2.15 9.70 -31.98
N ALA A 19 -1.05 9.42 -32.64
CA ALA A 19 0.12 8.77 -32.06
C ALA A 19 0.71 9.62 -30.94
N LYS A 20 0.84 10.94 -31.09
CA LYS A 20 1.25 11.85 -30.00
C LYS A 20 0.27 11.85 -28.82
N ALA A 21 -1.02 11.67 -29.07
CA ALA A 21 -2.02 11.53 -28.00
C ALA A 21 -1.93 10.17 -27.28
N LEU A 22 -1.69 9.07 -28.01
CA LEU A 22 -1.45 7.74 -27.47
C LEU A 22 -0.15 7.67 -26.64
N ALA A 23 0.90 8.37 -27.08
CA ALA A 23 2.17 8.46 -26.35
C ALA A 23 2.00 9.04 -24.92
N LYS A 24 0.99 9.92 -24.69
CA LYS A 24 0.65 10.41 -23.34
C LYS A 24 0.08 9.31 -22.43
N LEU A 25 -0.41 8.22 -23.00
CA LEU A 25 -0.86 7.02 -22.30
C LEU A 25 0.25 5.96 -22.18
N GLY A 26 1.47 6.28 -22.62
CA GLY A 26 2.58 5.32 -22.68
C GLY A 26 2.46 4.32 -23.83
N ILE A 27 1.70 4.64 -24.88
CA ILE A 27 1.46 3.75 -26.03
C ILE A 27 2.19 4.32 -27.24
N THR A 28 3.32 3.70 -27.61
CA THR A 28 4.14 4.07 -28.78
C THR A 28 4.36 2.90 -29.73
N THR A 29 4.32 1.66 -29.23
CA THR A 29 4.54 0.42 -29.96
C THR A 29 3.31 -0.51 -29.91
N LEU A 30 3.28 -1.51 -30.80
CA LEU A 30 2.23 -2.54 -30.78
C LEU A 30 2.21 -3.32 -29.47
N GLN A 31 3.38 -3.59 -28.89
CA GLN A 31 3.48 -4.27 -27.59
C GLN A 31 2.85 -3.46 -26.45
N GLU A 32 3.09 -2.15 -26.43
CA GLU A 32 2.49 -1.27 -25.43
C GLU A 32 0.99 -1.12 -25.64
N LEU A 33 0.53 -1.10 -26.89
CA LEU A 33 -0.89 -1.07 -27.22
C LEU A 33 -1.60 -2.30 -26.67
N ILE A 34 -1.22 -3.51 -27.09
CA ILE A 34 -1.86 -4.76 -26.61
C ILE A 34 -1.66 -5.02 -25.11
N GLY A 35 -0.68 -4.39 -24.50
CA GLY A 35 -0.46 -4.38 -23.06
C GLY A 35 -1.18 -3.26 -22.31
N TYR A 36 -2.02 -2.47 -23.02
CA TYR A 36 -2.82 -1.42 -22.40
C TYR A 36 -4.20 -1.95 -22.05
N PHE A 37 -4.33 -2.50 -20.84
CA PHE A 37 -5.50 -3.25 -20.42
C PHE A 37 -6.71 -2.37 -20.07
N PRO A 38 -7.95 -2.86 -20.33
CA PRO A 38 -9.17 -2.19 -19.93
C PRO A 38 -9.28 -2.04 -18.40
N ARG A 39 -9.83 -0.91 -17.94
CA ARG A 39 -10.09 -0.66 -16.52
C ARG A 39 -11.34 -1.40 -16.02
N ARG A 40 -12.34 -1.57 -16.88
CA ARG A 40 -13.61 -2.23 -16.59
C ARG A 40 -14.25 -2.74 -17.86
N TYR A 41 -15.33 -3.50 -17.73
CA TYR A 41 -16.10 -4.02 -18.84
C TYR A 41 -17.56 -3.63 -18.68
N GLU A 42 -18.23 -3.42 -19.82
CA GLU A 42 -19.68 -3.23 -19.89
C GLU A 42 -20.28 -4.40 -20.68
N ASP A 43 -21.13 -5.16 -20.01
CA ASP A 43 -21.87 -6.22 -20.68
C ASP A 43 -23.03 -5.60 -21.49
N ARG A 44 -22.89 -5.70 -22.81
CA ARG A 44 -23.90 -5.23 -23.79
C ARG A 44 -24.44 -6.39 -24.63
N THR A 45 -24.32 -7.61 -24.13
CA THR A 45 -24.75 -8.83 -24.82
C THR A 45 -26.26 -8.92 -24.90
N MET A 46 -26.95 -8.47 -23.88
CA MET A 46 -28.41 -8.57 -23.76
C MET A 46 -29.10 -7.22 -23.97
N THR A 47 -30.17 -7.23 -24.73
CA THR A 47 -31.12 -6.11 -24.79
C THR A 47 -32.28 -6.37 -23.84
N ARG A 48 -32.77 -5.32 -23.17
CA ARG A 48 -33.92 -5.38 -22.28
C ARG A 48 -35.10 -4.67 -22.87
N PRO A 49 -36.36 -5.16 -22.62
CA PRO A 49 -37.56 -4.45 -22.98
C PRO A 49 -37.65 -3.08 -22.29
N ILE A 50 -38.23 -2.08 -22.98
CA ILE A 50 -38.33 -0.71 -22.44
C ILE A 50 -39.05 -0.68 -21.09
N ARG A 51 -40.06 -1.54 -20.90
CA ARG A 51 -40.81 -1.62 -19.65
C ARG A 51 -39.95 -1.99 -18.42
N GLU A 52 -38.89 -2.77 -18.61
CA GLU A 52 -38.07 -3.32 -17.55
C GLU A 52 -36.88 -2.40 -17.17
N LEU A 53 -36.72 -1.27 -17.86
CA LEU A 53 -35.61 -0.36 -17.62
C LEU A 53 -35.75 0.36 -16.27
N ALA A 54 -34.71 0.27 -15.43
CA ALA A 54 -34.61 1.02 -14.19
C ALA A 54 -33.85 2.34 -14.40
N VAL A 55 -34.30 3.40 -13.75
CA VAL A 55 -33.64 4.71 -13.81
C VAL A 55 -32.24 4.64 -13.16
N GLY A 56 -31.23 5.13 -13.87
CA GLY A 56 -29.83 5.10 -13.42
C GLY A 56 -29.01 3.95 -13.97
N GLU A 57 -29.60 2.89 -14.50
CA GLU A 57 -28.89 1.78 -15.15
C GLU A 57 -28.35 2.17 -16.53
N THR A 58 -27.25 1.54 -16.94
CA THR A 58 -26.73 1.58 -18.32
C THR A 58 -27.09 0.25 -18.98
N VAL A 59 -27.93 0.28 -19.99
CA VAL A 59 -28.49 -0.91 -20.64
C VAL A 59 -28.60 -0.73 -22.16
N CYS A 60 -28.64 -1.84 -22.88
CA CYS A 60 -28.98 -1.85 -24.30
C CYS A 60 -30.46 -2.17 -24.50
N VAL A 61 -31.11 -1.48 -25.43
CA VAL A 61 -32.49 -1.61 -25.80
C VAL A 61 -32.61 -1.83 -27.31
N ARG A 62 -33.31 -2.86 -27.73
CA ARG A 62 -33.68 -3.07 -29.13
C ARG A 62 -35.04 -2.43 -29.36
N ALA A 63 -35.09 -1.39 -30.19
CA ALA A 63 -36.35 -0.67 -30.41
C ALA A 63 -36.41 -0.07 -31.82
N MET A 64 -37.62 0.06 -32.36
CA MET A 64 -37.91 0.68 -33.65
C MET A 64 -38.08 2.19 -33.47
N LEU A 65 -37.56 2.95 -34.39
CA LEU A 65 -37.75 4.40 -34.38
C LEU A 65 -39.18 4.78 -34.78
N ALA A 66 -39.93 5.38 -33.88
CA ALA A 66 -41.36 5.68 -34.06
C ALA A 66 -41.61 6.95 -34.87
N ASN A 67 -40.68 7.92 -34.86
CA ASN A 67 -40.79 9.18 -35.58
C ASN A 67 -39.44 9.57 -36.20
N ASP A 68 -39.47 10.40 -37.23
CA ASP A 68 -38.24 11.00 -37.77
C ASP A 68 -37.59 11.93 -36.73
N PRO A 69 -36.26 11.92 -36.62
CA PRO A 69 -35.56 12.76 -35.66
C PRO A 69 -35.73 14.25 -35.95
N THR A 70 -36.07 15.03 -34.94
CA THR A 70 -36.27 16.48 -35.05
C THR A 70 -35.04 17.20 -34.45
N ALA A 71 -34.44 18.11 -35.20
CA ALA A 71 -33.32 18.94 -34.74
C ALA A 71 -33.84 20.34 -34.34
N SER A 72 -33.42 20.82 -33.17
CA SER A 72 -33.66 22.18 -32.70
C SER A 72 -32.39 22.81 -32.13
N ARG A 73 -32.25 24.12 -32.27
CA ARG A 73 -31.16 24.87 -31.65
C ARG A 73 -31.64 25.46 -30.32
N ILE A 74 -30.86 25.27 -29.27
CA ILE A 74 -31.11 25.83 -27.95
C ILE A 74 -30.17 27.02 -27.67
N SER A 75 -30.49 27.82 -26.64
CA SER A 75 -29.64 28.95 -26.21
C SER A 75 -28.18 28.48 -25.96
N GLY A 76 -27.23 29.28 -26.45
CA GLY A 76 -25.79 28.93 -26.41
C GLY A 76 -25.26 28.18 -27.63
N GLY A 77 -26.01 28.16 -28.76
CA GLY A 77 -25.53 27.59 -30.05
C GLY A 77 -25.48 26.08 -30.13
N ARG A 78 -26.01 25.36 -29.15
CA ARG A 78 -26.04 23.89 -29.11
C ARG A 78 -27.21 23.34 -29.91
N THR A 79 -26.95 22.31 -30.72
CA THR A 79 -27.99 21.56 -31.45
C THR A 79 -28.45 20.37 -30.59
N VAL A 80 -29.76 20.19 -30.52
CA VAL A 80 -30.41 19.04 -29.87
C VAL A 80 -31.25 18.29 -30.92
N VAL A 81 -30.98 16.99 -31.05
CA VAL A 81 -31.79 16.09 -31.88
C VAL A 81 -32.63 15.23 -30.94
N LYS A 82 -33.94 15.20 -31.15
CA LYS A 82 -34.88 14.38 -30.39
C LYS A 82 -35.52 13.33 -31.30
N ALA A 83 -35.66 12.13 -30.76
CA ALA A 83 -36.34 11.02 -31.42
C ALA A 83 -37.08 10.18 -30.37
N ARG A 84 -38.00 9.33 -30.80
CA ARG A 84 -38.73 8.39 -29.96
C ARG A 84 -38.57 7.00 -30.52
N ALA A 85 -38.11 6.08 -29.71
CA ALA A 85 -38.03 4.66 -30.03
C ALA A 85 -39.13 3.90 -29.27
N VAL A 86 -39.63 2.81 -29.86
CA VAL A 86 -40.70 1.97 -29.28
C VAL A 86 -40.35 0.50 -29.46
N ASP A 87 -40.74 -0.31 -28.50
CA ASP A 87 -40.82 -1.75 -28.59
C ASP A 87 -42.25 -2.22 -28.19
N GLU A 88 -42.50 -3.50 -28.13
CA GLU A 88 -43.79 -4.07 -27.73
C GLU A 88 -44.18 -3.72 -26.28
N SER A 89 -43.21 -3.27 -25.46
CA SER A 89 -43.36 -3.05 -24.02
C SER A 89 -43.52 -1.59 -23.62
N GLY A 90 -43.10 -0.64 -24.49
CA GLY A 90 -43.13 0.78 -24.12
C GLY A 90 -42.46 1.71 -25.13
N ALA A 91 -42.20 2.96 -24.65
CA ALA A 91 -41.57 4.00 -25.44
C ALA A 91 -40.36 4.60 -24.67
N LEU A 92 -39.33 4.98 -25.42
CA LEU A 92 -38.08 5.53 -24.95
C LEU A 92 -37.80 6.84 -25.69
N GLU A 93 -37.65 7.93 -24.95
CA GLU A 93 -37.21 9.22 -25.53
C GLU A 93 -35.70 9.23 -25.71
N LEU A 94 -35.24 9.64 -26.87
CA LEU A 94 -33.84 9.76 -27.25
C LEU A 94 -33.49 11.24 -27.42
N THR A 95 -32.41 11.67 -26.77
CA THR A 95 -31.90 13.06 -26.88
C THR A 95 -30.42 13.03 -27.24
N PHE A 96 -30.05 13.68 -28.35
CA PHE A 96 -28.66 13.77 -28.81
C PHE A 96 -28.22 15.25 -28.80
N PHE A 97 -27.20 15.57 -28.03
CA PHE A 97 -26.60 16.89 -27.98
C PHE A 97 -25.43 16.99 -28.94
N ASN A 98 -25.39 18.07 -29.75
CA ASN A 98 -24.34 18.35 -30.73
C ASN A 98 -24.08 17.22 -31.75
N GLN A 99 -25.09 16.42 -32.08
CA GLN A 99 -25.05 15.31 -33.03
C GLN A 99 -26.08 15.52 -34.16
N GLU A 100 -25.98 16.66 -34.89
CA GLU A 100 -26.94 17.01 -35.94
C GLU A 100 -27.02 15.96 -37.05
N TYR A 101 -25.90 15.23 -37.31
CA TYR A 101 -25.85 14.14 -38.28
C TYR A 101 -26.85 13.00 -37.98
N ARG A 102 -27.30 12.88 -36.73
CA ARG A 102 -28.29 11.87 -36.31
C ARG A 102 -29.64 12.08 -36.99
N LYS A 103 -29.99 13.29 -37.39
CA LYS A 103 -31.18 13.60 -38.14
C LYS A 103 -31.22 12.85 -39.48
N ASN A 104 -30.07 12.67 -40.12
CA ASN A 104 -29.97 12.05 -41.44
C ASN A 104 -29.53 10.57 -41.37
N SER A 105 -29.12 10.08 -40.20
CA SER A 105 -28.62 8.70 -40.01
C SER A 105 -29.61 7.76 -39.34
N LEU A 106 -30.72 8.29 -38.83
CA LEU A 106 -31.77 7.52 -38.16
C LEU A 106 -33.07 7.66 -38.95
N HIS A 107 -33.71 6.56 -39.27
CA HIS A 107 -34.92 6.54 -40.11
C HIS A 107 -36.08 5.89 -39.39
N ARG A 108 -37.26 6.50 -39.53
CA ARG A 108 -38.51 5.97 -38.98
C ARG A 108 -38.78 4.56 -39.54
N GLY A 109 -39.22 3.66 -38.66
CA GLY A 109 -39.58 2.30 -39.03
C GLY A 109 -38.38 1.33 -39.03
N GLU A 110 -37.16 1.83 -38.92
CA GLU A 110 -35.99 0.97 -38.77
C GLU A 110 -35.73 0.60 -37.31
N THR A 111 -35.21 -0.60 -37.08
CA THR A 111 -34.86 -1.11 -35.76
C THR A 111 -33.39 -0.87 -35.47
N TYR A 112 -33.12 -0.26 -34.30
CA TYR A 112 -31.79 0.06 -33.80
C TYR A 112 -31.58 -0.55 -32.41
N ILE A 113 -30.32 -0.70 -32.06
CA ILE A 113 -29.90 -0.95 -30.66
C ILE A 113 -29.41 0.35 -30.08
N PHE A 114 -30.09 0.80 -29.02
CA PHE A 114 -29.74 1.98 -28.23
C PHE A 114 -29.12 1.54 -26.96
N CYS A 115 -27.84 1.94 -26.67
CA CYS A 115 -27.18 1.61 -25.45
C CYS A 115 -26.77 2.87 -24.70
N GLY A 116 -27.24 3.05 -23.46
CA GLY A 116 -27.00 4.24 -22.68
C GLY A 116 -27.59 4.17 -21.28
N ARG A 117 -27.34 5.22 -20.51
CA ARG A 117 -27.92 5.36 -19.18
C ARG A 117 -29.37 5.78 -19.26
N VAL A 118 -30.22 5.08 -18.51
CA VAL A 118 -31.64 5.38 -18.43
C VAL A 118 -31.86 6.54 -17.45
N GLU A 119 -32.53 7.59 -17.93
CA GLU A 119 -32.90 8.78 -17.18
C GLU A 119 -34.43 8.94 -17.14
N GLY A 120 -34.94 9.86 -16.30
CA GLY A 120 -36.36 10.19 -16.22
C GLY A 120 -37.07 9.51 -15.05
N ASN A 121 -38.25 8.94 -15.29
CA ASN A 121 -39.03 8.24 -14.28
C ASN A 121 -39.74 6.99 -14.91
N LEU A 122 -40.51 6.27 -14.12
CA LEU A 122 -41.19 5.05 -14.57
C LEU A 122 -42.16 5.26 -15.72
N LEU A 123 -42.71 6.47 -15.89
CA LEU A 123 -43.67 6.82 -16.95
C LEU A 123 -42.97 7.36 -18.20
N LEU A 124 -41.81 8.04 -18.02
CA LEU A 124 -41.11 8.69 -19.12
C LEU A 124 -39.64 8.35 -19.03
N ARG A 125 -39.22 7.29 -19.69
CA ARG A 125 -37.84 6.85 -19.79
C ARG A 125 -37.13 7.58 -20.91
N ARG A 126 -35.90 7.99 -20.64
CA ARG A 126 -35.05 8.74 -21.58
C ARG A 126 -33.64 8.16 -21.62
N MET A 127 -32.99 8.35 -22.77
CA MET A 127 -31.53 8.20 -22.87
C MET A 127 -30.93 9.44 -23.52
N THR A 128 -29.86 9.95 -22.90
CA THR A 128 -29.10 11.10 -23.42
C THR A 128 -27.83 10.61 -24.07
N ASN A 129 -27.61 11.00 -25.35
CA ASN A 129 -26.47 10.59 -26.17
C ASN A 129 -26.22 9.08 -26.17
N PRO A 130 -27.24 8.20 -26.37
CA PRO A 130 -26.99 6.76 -26.40
C PRO A 130 -26.10 6.40 -27.60
N ILE A 131 -25.36 5.30 -27.43
CA ILE A 131 -24.75 4.61 -28.58
C ILE A 131 -25.88 4.02 -29.41
N VAL A 132 -25.82 4.22 -30.74
CA VAL A 132 -26.86 3.73 -31.67
C VAL A 132 -26.19 2.92 -32.76
N GLU A 133 -26.60 1.70 -32.91
CA GLU A 133 -26.16 0.79 -33.97
C GLU A 133 -27.35 0.16 -34.68
N VAL A 134 -27.21 -0.10 -35.97
CA VAL A 134 -28.19 -0.79 -36.76
C VAL A 134 -28.18 -2.28 -36.42
N GLU A 135 -29.31 -2.89 -36.26
CA GLU A 135 -29.42 -4.32 -36.04
C GLU A 135 -28.71 -5.11 -37.17
N GLY A 136 -27.87 -6.09 -36.81
CA GLY A 136 -27.09 -6.89 -37.76
C GLY A 136 -25.74 -6.26 -38.18
N ARG A 137 -25.45 -5.00 -37.80
CA ARG A 137 -24.16 -4.34 -38.04
C ARG A 137 -23.52 -3.77 -36.78
N GLN A 138 -23.56 -4.58 -35.72
CA GLN A 138 -23.11 -4.16 -34.37
C GLN A 138 -21.59 -4.26 -34.23
N LEU A 139 -20.98 -3.19 -33.73
CA LEU A 139 -19.54 -3.14 -33.35
C LEU A 139 -19.37 -3.06 -31.83
N LEU A 140 -20.22 -2.27 -31.16
CA LEU A 140 -20.12 -1.93 -29.74
C LEU A 140 -21.32 -2.44 -28.92
N THR A 141 -22.25 -3.16 -29.53
CA THR A 141 -23.39 -3.79 -28.85
C THR A 141 -23.45 -5.28 -29.18
N GLY A 142 -24.18 -6.06 -28.41
CA GLY A 142 -24.26 -7.52 -28.57
C GLY A 142 -22.98 -8.27 -28.09
N ARG A 143 -22.13 -7.64 -27.31
CA ARG A 143 -20.90 -8.20 -26.77
C ARG A 143 -20.45 -7.51 -25.48
N ILE A 144 -19.48 -8.09 -24.79
CA ILE A 144 -18.81 -7.45 -23.66
C ILE A 144 -17.79 -6.45 -24.21
N ILE A 145 -17.91 -5.18 -23.78
CA ILE A 145 -17.09 -4.09 -24.29
C ILE A 145 -16.03 -3.67 -23.25
N PRO A 146 -14.75 -3.66 -23.62
CA PRO A 146 -13.69 -3.14 -22.77
C PRO A 146 -13.76 -1.61 -22.68
N ILE A 147 -13.60 -1.07 -21.47
CA ILE A 147 -13.54 0.38 -21.21
C ILE A 147 -12.12 0.73 -20.79
N TYR A 148 -11.44 1.45 -21.66
CA TYR A 148 -10.06 1.88 -21.43
C TYR A 148 -9.98 3.24 -20.73
N PRO A 149 -8.94 3.51 -19.93
CA PRO A 149 -8.61 4.86 -19.51
C PRO A 149 -8.32 5.75 -20.72
N LEU A 150 -8.76 7.00 -20.68
CA LEU A 150 -8.65 7.92 -21.83
C LEU A 150 -7.83 9.17 -21.48
N THR A 151 -7.32 9.82 -22.52
CA THR A 151 -6.72 11.15 -22.45
C THR A 151 -7.30 12.06 -23.54
N ALA A 152 -7.04 13.36 -23.45
CA ALA A 152 -7.49 14.32 -24.45
C ALA A 152 -6.99 13.93 -25.86
N GLY A 153 -7.93 13.85 -26.81
CA GLY A 153 -7.67 13.46 -28.19
C GLY A 153 -7.75 11.95 -28.50
N VAL A 154 -8.00 11.10 -27.48
CA VAL A 154 -8.20 9.65 -27.65
C VAL A 154 -9.62 9.28 -27.23
N SER A 155 -10.35 8.57 -28.07
CA SER A 155 -11.70 8.08 -27.78
C SER A 155 -11.71 6.56 -27.60
N GLN A 156 -12.74 6.02 -26.89
CA GLN A 156 -12.95 4.57 -26.73
C GLN A 156 -12.98 3.85 -28.09
N GLY A 157 -13.71 4.41 -29.07
CA GLY A 157 -13.81 3.80 -30.38
C GLY A 157 -12.49 3.81 -31.17
N LEU A 158 -11.60 4.77 -30.91
CA LEU A 158 -10.26 4.78 -31.49
C LEU A 158 -9.41 3.65 -30.90
N LEU A 159 -9.36 3.53 -29.56
CA LEU A 159 -8.60 2.47 -28.87
C LEU A 159 -9.16 1.09 -29.24
N TYR A 160 -10.47 0.90 -29.20
CA TYR A 160 -11.08 -0.37 -29.57
C TYR A 160 -10.66 -0.83 -30.99
N LYS A 161 -10.67 0.07 -31.97
CA LYS A 161 -10.24 -0.23 -33.34
C LYS A 161 -8.74 -0.46 -33.46
N ALA A 162 -7.95 0.32 -32.71
CA ALA A 162 -6.50 0.17 -32.68
C ALA A 162 -6.09 -1.18 -32.10
N GLU A 163 -6.70 -1.58 -30.97
CA GLU A 163 -6.49 -2.88 -30.34
C GLU A 163 -6.86 -4.05 -31.26
N ALA A 164 -8.01 -3.97 -31.93
CA ALA A 164 -8.43 -5.01 -32.86
C ALA A 164 -7.44 -5.20 -34.01
N GLN A 165 -6.92 -4.08 -34.57
CA GLN A 165 -5.91 -4.14 -35.64
C GLN A 165 -4.53 -4.57 -35.11
N GLY A 166 -4.11 -4.03 -33.97
CA GLY A 166 -2.85 -4.39 -33.31
C GLY A 166 -2.78 -5.88 -32.99
N LEU A 167 -3.84 -6.41 -32.36
CA LEU A 167 -3.92 -7.82 -32.02
C LEU A 167 -3.92 -8.73 -33.26
N SER A 168 -4.68 -8.34 -34.29
CA SER A 168 -4.68 -9.07 -35.58
C SER A 168 -3.30 -9.09 -36.25
N ALA A 169 -2.53 -8.01 -36.13
CA ALA A 169 -1.20 -7.88 -36.74
C ALA A 169 -0.12 -8.69 -35.98
N CYS A 170 -0.23 -8.83 -34.66
CA CYS A 170 0.83 -9.43 -33.83
C CYS A 170 0.43 -10.72 -33.09
N ARG A 171 -0.79 -11.24 -33.27
CA ARG A 171 -1.27 -12.47 -32.61
C ARG A 171 -0.30 -13.65 -32.74
N HIS A 172 0.27 -13.83 -33.90
CA HIS A 172 1.23 -14.90 -34.19
C HIS A 172 2.62 -14.70 -33.57
N LEU A 173 2.90 -13.50 -33.07
CA LEU A 173 4.15 -13.12 -32.39
C LEU A 173 4.06 -13.22 -30.88
N LEU A 174 2.83 -13.43 -30.33
CA LEU A 174 2.59 -13.56 -28.90
C LEU A 174 3.05 -14.94 -28.43
N GLY A 175 4.35 -15.07 -28.16
CA GLY A 175 4.89 -16.24 -27.50
C GLY A 175 4.41 -16.35 -26.04
N ASP A 176 4.40 -17.57 -25.51
CA ASP A 176 4.10 -17.80 -24.09
C ASP A 176 5.38 -17.67 -23.27
N CYS A 177 5.44 -16.68 -22.37
CA CYS A 177 6.60 -16.51 -21.49
C CYS A 177 6.56 -17.38 -20.24
N LEU A 178 5.41 -17.96 -19.91
CA LEU A 178 5.31 -18.92 -18.84
C LEU A 178 5.79 -20.30 -19.33
N PRO A 179 6.66 -20.98 -18.59
CA PRO A 179 6.99 -22.37 -18.86
C PRO A 179 5.74 -23.25 -18.89
N ASP A 180 5.69 -24.21 -19.82
CA ASP A 180 4.51 -25.06 -19.98
C ASP A 180 4.15 -25.84 -18.72
N ALA A 181 5.14 -26.29 -17.96
CA ALA A 181 4.92 -26.97 -16.67
C ALA A 181 4.18 -26.06 -15.67
N VAL A 182 4.55 -24.77 -15.57
CA VAL A 182 3.89 -23.80 -14.69
C VAL A 182 2.48 -23.54 -15.18
N ARG A 183 2.31 -23.31 -16.50
CA ARG A 183 1.02 -23.04 -17.11
C ARG A 183 0.01 -24.17 -16.85
N GLN A 184 0.43 -25.43 -17.03
CA GLN A 184 -0.40 -26.62 -16.82
C GLN A 184 -0.72 -26.84 -15.34
N ALA A 185 0.27 -26.74 -14.45
CA ALA A 185 0.08 -26.92 -13.00
C ALA A 185 -0.96 -25.97 -12.41
N HIS A 186 -1.05 -24.74 -12.95
CA HIS A 186 -1.99 -23.72 -12.48
C HIS A 186 -3.25 -23.56 -13.36
N SER A 187 -3.46 -24.48 -14.34
CA SER A 187 -4.61 -24.49 -15.25
C SER A 187 -4.82 -23.14 -15.97
N LEU A 188 -3.72 -22.54 -16.47
CA LEU A 188 -3.74 -21.27 -17.15
C LEU A 188 -3.90 -21.44 -18.66
N CYS A 189 -4.66 -20.55 -19.31
CA CYS A 189 -4.81 -20.52 -20.75
C CYS A 189 -3.54 -20.00 -21.44
N HIS A 190 -3.42 -20.22 -22.75
CA HIS A 190 -2.30 -19.69 -23.57
C HIS A 190 -2.36 -18.15 -23.68
N SER A 191 -1.20 -17.51 -23.85
CA SER A 191 -1.06 -16.06 -24.01
C SER A 191 -1.97 -15.50 -25.10
N GLY A 192 -2.02 -16.12 -26.29
CA GLY A 192 -2.86 -15.67 -27.39
C GLY A 192 -4.34 -15.62 -27.04
N PHE A 193 -4.88 -16.64 -26.34
CA PHE A 193 -6.24 -16.64 -25.84
C PHE A 193 -6.46 -15.54 -24.80
N ALA A 194 -5.49 -15.33 -23.91
CA ALA A 194 -5.58 -14.34 -22.85
C ALA A 194 -5.64 -12.91 -23.42
N TYR A 195 -4.74 -12.55 -24.33
CA TYR A 195 -4.74 -11.23 -24.97
C TYR A 195 -5.99 -11.02 -25.83
N GLU A 196 -6.49 -12.03 -26.52
CA GLU A 196 -7.72 -11.90 -27.30
C GLU A 196 -8.93 -11.63 -26.39
N ASN A 197 -9.11 -12.40 -25.32
CA ASN A 197 -10.28 -12.31 -24.46
C ASN A 197 -10.20 -11.22 -23.39
N ILE A 198 -9.03 -10.63 -23.10
CA ILE A 198 -8.95 -9.44 -22.27
C ILE A 198 -9.43 -8.19 -23.02
N HIS A 199 -9.19 -8.11 -24.34
CA HIS A 199 -9.61 -7.00 -25.18
C HIS A 199 -10.97 -7.22 -25.87
N PHE A 200 -11.26 -8.47 -26.25
CA PHE A 200 -12.49 -8.85 -26.96
C PHE A 200 -13.09 -10.11 -26.36
N PRO A 201 -13.67 -10.02 -25.15
CA PRO A 201 -14.21 -11.19 -24.46
C PRO A 201 -15.30 -11.88 -25.27
N ALA A 202 -15.16 -13.18 -25.49
CA ALA A 202 -16.19 -14.01 -26.12
C ALA A 202 -17.34 -14.31 -25.15
N SER A 203 -17.03 -14.43 -23.85
CA SER A 203 -17.98 -14.63 -22.74
C SER A 203 -17.40 -14.12 -21.43
N PRO A 204 -18.21 -13.96 -20.36
CA PRO A 204 -17.72 -13.64 -19.03
C PRO A 204 -16.66 -14.63 -18.52
N GLU A 205 -16.86 -15.93 -18.76
CA GLU A 205 -15.94 -17.00 -18.34
C GLU A 205 -14.60 -16.91 -19.09
N ALA A 206 -14.65 -16.61 -20.40
CA ALA A 206 -13.44 -16.42 -21.21
C ALA A 206 -12.63 -15.20 -20.71
N LEU A 207 -13.33 -14.13 -20.31
CA LEU A 207 -12.71 -12.95 -19.70
C LEU A 207 -12.04 -13.29 -18.37
N GLU A 208 -12.69 -14.07 -17.52
CA GLU A 208 -12.15 -14.47 -16.22
C GLU A 208 -10.88 -15.33 -16.39
N LEU A 209 -10.91 -16.31 -17.31
CA LEU A 209 -9.73 -17.12 -17.64
C LEU A 209 -8.56 -16.26 -18.18
N ALA A 210 -8.87 -15.32 -19.05
CA ALA A 210 -7.89 -14.40 -19.62
C ALA A 210 -7.27 -13.50 -18.54
N ARG A 211 -8.11 -12.92 -17.67
CA ARG A 211 -7.65 -12.07 -16.55
C ARG A 211 -6.77 -12.87 -15.58
N ARG A 212 -7.24 -14.06 -15.15
CA ARG A 212 -6.47 -14.94 -14.26
C ARG A 212 -5.07 -15.23 -14.84
N ARG A 213 -5.01 -15.54 -16.14
CA ARG A 213 -3.74 -15.82 -16.83
C ARG A 213 -2.78 -14.63 -16.83
N LEU A 214 -3.26 -13.45 -17.17
CA LEU A 214 -2.42 -12.25 -17.29
C LEU A 214 -2.00 -11.71 -15.92
N VAL A 215 -2.88 -11.75 -14.93
CA VAL A 215 -2.55 -11.39 -13.54
C VAL A 215 -1.50 -12.36 -12.96
N PHE A 216 -1.69 -13.67 -13.15
CA PHE A 216 -0.69 -14.65 -12.70
C PHE A 216 0.66 -14.42 -13.37
N GLU A 217 0.69 -14.19 -14.69
CA GLU A 217 1.92 -13.90 -15.42
C GLU A 217 2.65 -12.68 -14.87
N GLU A 218 1.95 -11.58 -14.68
CA GLU A 218 2.53 -10.34 -14.16
C GLU A 218 3.14 -10.55 -12.78
N LEU A 219 2.43 -11.23 -11.87
CA LEU A 219 2.89 -11.51 -10.51
C LEU A 219 4.03 -12.55 -10.48
N PHE A 220 4.01 -13.53 -11.39
CA PHE A 220 5.06 -14.53 -11.53
C PHE A 220 6.37 -13.91 -12.06
N LEU A 221 6.29 -13.07 -13.11
CA LEU A 221 7.42 -12.31 -13.63
C LEU A 221 8.06 -11.43 -12.56
N LEU A 222 7.23 -10.71 -11.81
CA LEU A 222 7.70 -9.87 -10.70
C LEU A 222 8.40 -10.72 -9.63
N SER A 223 7.81 -11.85 -9.25
CA SER A 223 8.37 -12.74 -8.22
C SER A 223 9.68 -13.38 -8.64
N CYS A 224 9.80 -13.82 -9.87
CA CYS A 224 11.05 -14.36 -10.42
C CYS A 224 12.15 -13.27 -10.49
N GLY A 225 11.79 -12.07 -10.95
CA GLY A 225 12.73 -10.95 -11.02
C GLY A 225 13.27 -10.53 -9.66
N LEU A 226 12.42 -10.46 -8.64
CA LEU A 226 12.83 -10.21 -7.25
C LEU A 226 13.75 -11.32 -6.72
N GLN A 227 13.50 -12.58 -7.05
CA GLN A 227 14.38 -13.68 -6.67
C GLN A 227 15.74 -13.61 -7.38
N MET A 228 15.78 -13.22 -8.66
CA MET A 228 17.04 -12.98 -9.37
C MET A 228 17.87 -11.87 -8.72
N LEU A 229 17.23 -10.76 -8.33
CA LEU A 229 17.93 -9.67 -7.62
C LEU A 229 18.50 -10.15 -6.27
N ARG A 230 17.75 -10.97 -5.53
CA ARG A 230 18.23 -11.58 -4.28
C ARG A 230 19.41 -12.52 -4.52
N SER A 231 19.37 -13.33 -5.58
CA SER A 231 20.46 -14.27 -5.91
C SER A 231 21.76 -13.53 -6.23
N ARG A 232 21.73 -12.45 -6.99
CA ARG A 232 22.91 -11.62 -7.28
C ARG A 232 23.59 -11.08 -6.02
N ARG A 233 22.82 -10.70 -5.00
CA ARG A 233 23.35 -10.27 -3.69
C ARG A 233 23.92 -11.44 -2.85
N ARG A 234 23.46 -12.65 -3.10
CA ARG A 234 23.94 -13.86 -2.39
C ARG A 234 25.40 -14.24 -2.76
N ASP A 235 25.93 -13.72 -3.85
CA ASP A 235 27.31 -13.98 -4.28
C ASP A 235 28.34 -13.07 -3.57
N VAL A 236 27.85 -12.15 -2.72
CA VAL A 236 28.70 -11.22 -1.98
C VAL A 236 28.98 -11.80 -0.59
N ALA A 237 30.25 -11.76 -0.14
CA ALA A 237 30.63 -12.17 1.22
C ALA A 237 30.13 -11.14 2.25
N GLY A 238 29.55 -11.62 3.34
CA GLY A 238 29.12 -10.84 4.49
C GLY A 238 30.06 -11.01 5.70
N PRO A 239 29.81 -10.24 6.77
CA PRO A 239 30.52 -10.41 8.03
C PRO A 239 30.28 -11.83 8.58
N ALA A 240 31.34 -12.62 8.72
CA ALA A 240 31.20 -13.98 9.23
C ALA A 240 30.96 -13.96 10.74
N CYS A 241 29.77 -14.35 11.17
CA CYS A 241 29.45 -14.57 12.57
C CYS A 241 29.68 -16.05 12.95
N ARG A 242 30.39 -16.29 14.05
CA ARG A 242 30.60 -17.63 14.59
C ARG A 242 29.35 -18.08 15.33
N ALA A 243 29.05 -19.38 15.27
CA ALA A 243 27.97 -19.95 16.06
C ALA A 243 28.19 -19.70 17.56
N ALA A 244 27.18 -19.18 18.21
CA ALA A 244 27.16 -18.93 19.64
C ALA A 244 25.93 -19.57 20.28
N ASP A 245 26.05 -19.99 21.54
CA ASP A 245 24.95 -20.60 22.26
C ASP A 245 23.93 -19.53 22.71
N MET A 246 22.84 -19.40 21.95
CA MET A 246 21.75 -18.47 22.23
C MET A 246 21.06 -18.68 23.58
N GLU A 247 21.17 -19.86 24.17
CA GLU A 247 20.61 -20.12 25.52
C GLU A 247 21.22 -19.21 26.59
N LYS A 248 22.46 -18.77 26.43
CA LYS A 248 23.09 -17.79 27.32
C LYS A 248 22.36 -16.45 27.29
N PHE A 249 21.95 -16.00 26.13
CA PHE A 249 21.15 -14.79 25.98
C PHE A 249 19.75 -14.99 26.57
N TYR A 250 19.08 -16.09 26.22
CA TYR A 250 17.71 -16.34 26.69
C TYR A 250 17.58 -16.43 28.21
N LYS A 251 18.55 -17.06 28.90
CA LYS A 251 18.54 -17.20 30.34
C LYS A 251 18.75 -15.90 31.11
N THR A 252 19.34 -14.88 30.48
CA THR A 252 19.57 -13.56 31.09
C THR A 252 18.35 -12.68 31.04
N LEU A 253 17.38 -12.98 30.15
CA LEU A 253 16.17 -12.18 30.04
C LEU A 253 15.25 -12.38 31.27
N PRO A 254 14.64 -11.32 31.82
CA PRO A 254 13.73 -11.40 32.96
C PRO A 254 12.35 -11.96 32.60
N PHE A 255 12.13 -12.40 31.34
CA PHE A 255 10.89 -12.94 30.80
C PHE A 255 11.18 -14.00 29.73
N SER A 256 10.17 -14.80 29.43
CA SER A 256 10.24 -15.80 28.36
C SER A 256 9.86 -15.18 27.02
N LEU A 257 10.65 -15.49 25.99
CA LEU A 257 10.33 -15.10 24.60
C LEU A 257 9.17 -15.94 24.06
N THR A 258 8.33 -15.32 23.20
CA THR A 258 7.30 -16.04 22.45
C THR A 258 7.92 -16.96 21.39
N ASN A 259 7.13 -17.90 20.87
CA ASN A 259 7.61 -18.78 19.80
C ASN A 259 7.94 -17.99 18.52
N ALA A 260 7.13 -16.97 18.20
CA ALA A 260 7.38 -16.09 17.07
C ALA A 260 8.69 -15.31 17.22
N GLN A 261 9.01 -14.81 18.43
CA GLN A 261 10.30 -14.16 18.71
C GLN A 261 11.48 -15.12 18.55
N ARG A 262 11.39 -16.32 19.15
CA ARG A 262 12.43 -17.37 19.03
C ARG A 262 12.67 -17.76 17.57
N LYS A 263 11.59 -17.93 16.80
CA LYS A 263 11.67 -18.23 15.37
C LYS A 263 12.36 -17.11 14.59
N ALA A 264 11.96 -15.84 14.81
CA ALA A 264 12.58 -14.70 14.13
C ALA A 264 14.08 -14.56 14.47
N ILE A 265 14.48 -14.81 15.72
CA ILE A 265 15.87 -14.83 16.15
C ILE A 265 16.62 -15.98 15.46
N SER A 266 16.06 -17.19 15.45
CA SER A 266 16.67 -18.35 14.80
C SER A 266 16.91 -18.13 13.30
N GLU A 267 15.92 -17.53 12.60
CA GLU A 267 16.03 -17.17 11.18
C GLU A 267 17.15 -16.13 10.96
N ALA A 268 17.22 -15.09 11.79
CA ALA A 268 18.25 -14.06 11.70
C ALA A 268 19.65 -14.61 12.00
N VAL A 269 19.80 -15.44 13.02
CA VAL A 269 21.07 -16.10 13.37
C VAL A 269 21.52 -17.04 12.24
N ALA A 270 20.61 -17.79 11.63
CA ALA A 270 20.92 -18.64 10.47
C ALA A 270 21.46 -17.82 9.29
N ASP A 271 20.85 -16.65 9.01
CA ASP A 271 21.35 -15.74 7.98
C ASP A 271 22.74 -15.23 8.33
N MET A 272 22.97 -14.76 9.57
CA MET A 272 24.26 -14.18 10.02
C MET A 272 25.40 -15.22 10.02
N THR A 273 25.09 -16.51 10.16
CA THR A 273 26.08 -17.61 10.10
C THR A 273 26.31 -18.14 8.69
N SER A 274 25.50 -17.72 7.70
CA SER A 274 25.57 -18.24 6.33
C SER A 274 26.80 -17.81 5.54
N GLY A 275 27.60 -16.86 6.07
CA GLY A 275 28.72 -16.22 5.38
C GLY A 275 28.29 -15.16 4.34
N ARG A 276 27.01 -14.84 4.28
CA ARG A 276 26.40 -13.86 3.37
C ARG A 276 25.78 -12.73 4.17
N PRO A 277 25.62 -11.51 3.59
CA PRO A 277 24.95 -10.42 4.30
C PRO A 277 23.48 -10.81 4.56
N MET A 278 23.06 -10.79 5.83
CA MET A 278 21.64 -10.84 6.16
C MET A 278 20.94 -9.57 5.65
N ASN A 279 19.79 -9.72 5.01
CA ASN A 279 18.92 -8.59 4.65
C ASN A 279 17.48 -8.97 5.02
N ARG A 280 17.06 -8.65 6.27
CA ARG A 280 15.86 -9.20 6.87
C ARG A 280 14.93 -8.13 7.43
N LEU A 281 13.64 -8.25 7.12
CA LEU A 281 12.54 -7.50 7.72
C LEU A 281 11.93 -8.31 8.86
N CYS A 282 12.02 -7.80 10.08
CA CYS A 282 11.27 -8.32 11.23
C CYS A 282 10.00 -7.49 11.40
N GLN A 283 8.88 -8.09 11.05
CA GLN A 283 7.57 -7.45 11.01
C GLN A 283 6.69 -8.01 12.12
N GLY A 284 5.97 -7.15 12.82
CA GLY A 284 5.03 -7.56 13.85
C GLY A 284 4.26 -6.39 14.40
N ASP A 285 3.19 -6.68 15.11
CA ASP A 285 2.33 -5.68 15.71
C ASP A 285 3.07 -4.76 16.71
N VAL A 286 2.47 -3.62 17.01
CA VAL A 286 2.99 -2.72 18.06
C VAL A 286 3.08 -3.47 19.37
N GLY A 287 4.28 -3.52 19.96
CA GLY A 287 4.54 -4.24 21.21
C GLY A 287 4.69 -5.75 21.10
N SER A 288 4.87 -6.32 19.93
CA SER A 288 5.24 -7.74 19.74
C SER A 288 6.66 -8.09 20.22
N GLY A 289 7.45 -7.08 20.62
CA GLY A 289 8.80 -7.27 21.15
C GLY A 289 9.89 -7.38 20.08
N LYS A 290 9.74 -6.73 18.94
CA LYS A 290 10.76 -6.65 17.86
C LYS A 290 12.13 -6.20 18.36
N THR A 291 12.16 -5.29 19.33
CA THR A 291 13.41 -4.81 19.96
C THR A 291 14.21 -5.95 20.60
N MET A 292 13.56 -7.01 21.10
CA MET A 292 14.27 -8.17 21.67
C MET A 292 14.91 -9.04 20.57
N VAL A 293 14.31 -9.12 19.39
CA VAL A 293 14.94 -9.77 18.23
C VAL A 293 16.19 -9.00 17.82
N ALA A 294 16.10 -7.65 17.77
CA ALA A 294 17.25 -6.80 17.51
C ALA A 294 18.35 -6.98 18.58
N ALA A 295 18.00 -6.99 19.86
CA ALA A 295 18.95 -7.22 20.94
C ALA A 295 19.66 -8.57 20.84
N ALA A 296 18.94 -9.63 20.50
CA ALA A 296 19.53 -10.95 20.27
C ALA A 296 20.55 -10.94 19.12
N CYS A 297 20.23 -10.25 18.00
CA CYS A 297 21.14 -10.12 16.86
C CYS A 297 22.38 -9.29 17.22
N VAL A 298 22.24 -8.20 18.00
CA VAL A 298 23.38 -7.39 18.51
C VAL A 298 24.28 -8.24 19.39
N TRP A 299 23.70 -8.95 20.35
CA TRP A 299 24.47 -9.85 21.22
C TRP A 299 25.23 -10.88 20.41
N PHE A 300 24.57 -11.48 19.41
CA PHE A 300 25.15 -12.51 18.56
C PHE A 300 26.31 -11.96 17.70
N ALA A 301 26.16 -10.76 17.11
CA ALA A 301 27.22 -10.09 16.35
C ALA A 301 28.44 -9.79 17.24
N ALA A 302 28.20 -9.30 18.47
CA ALA A 302 29.24 -8.97 19.44
C ALA A 302 30.06 -10.21 19.85
N GLN A 303 29.47 -11.44 19.89
CA GLN A 303 30.23 -12.68 20.16
C GLN A 303 31.32 -12.94 19.11
N SER A 304 31.19 -12.34 17.92
CA SER A 304 32.20 -12.43 16.84
C SER A 304 33.07 -11.16 16.73
N GLY A 305 32.94 -10.24 17.67
CA GLY A 305 33.66 -8.97 17.71
C GLY A 305 33.20 -7.95 16.68
N TRP A 306 31.94 -8.06 16.18
CA TRP A 306 31.34 -7.07 15.30
C TRP A 306 30.59 -6.01 16.08
N GLN A 307 30.75 -4.76 15.66
CA GLN A 307 29.98 -3.64 16.16
C GLN A 307 28.60 -3.58 15.48
N SER A 308 27.63 -3.02 16.17
CA SER A 308 26.27 -2.85 15.69
C SER A 308 25.83 -1.40 15.72
N ALA A 309 25.02 -0.97 14.75
CA ALA A 309 24.36 0.32 14.70
C ALA A 309 22.85 0.17 14.72
N LEU A 310 22.14 0.86 15.61
CA LEU A 310 20.69 0.91 15.67
C LEU A 310 20.21 2.33 15.39
N MET A 311 19.52 2.51 14.26
CA MET A 311 18.97 3.79 13.84
C MET A 311 17.48 3.88 14.16
N ALA A 312 17.10 4.91 14.94
CA ALA A 312 15.72 5.24 15.27
C ALA A 312 15.30 6.55 14.58
N PRO A 313 14.01 6.71 14.21
CA PRO A 313 13.53 7.87 13.46
C PRO A 313 13.54 9.18 14.25
N THR A 314 13.55 9.11 15.57
CA THR A 314 13.53 10.28 16.45
C THR A 314 14.48 10.12 17.62
N GLU A 315 14.92 11.26 18.20
CA GLU A 315 15.82 11.26 19.36
C GLU A 315 15.16 10.61 20.58
N ILE A 316 13.85 10.79 20.75
CA ILE A 316 13.10 10.18 21.85
C ILE A 316 13.18 8.65 21.78
N LEU A 317 12.93 8.08 20.60
CA LEU A 317 13.03 6.64 20.38
C LEU A 317 14.47 6.12 20.54
N ALA A 318 15.45 6.86 20.03
CA ALA A 318 16.85 6.48 20.20
C ALA A 318 17.23 6.43 21.68
N ARG A 319 16.82 7.43 22.45
CA ARG A 319 17.03 7.47 23.91
C ARG A 319 16.29 6.31 24.61
N GLN A 320 15.04 6.05 24.28
CA GLN A 320 14.28 4.95 24.84
C GLN A 320 14.92 3.59 24.54
N HIS A 321 15.42 3.37 23.33
CA HIS A 321 16.18 2.16 23.00
C HIS A 321 17.47 2.07 23.82
N TYR A 322 18.18 3.18 23.99
CA TYR A 322 19.39 3.22 24.81
C TYR A 322 19.09 2.87 26.27
N GLU A 323 18.08 3.50 26.88
CA GLU A 323 17.69 3.28 28.27
C GLU A 323 17.20 1.83 28.52
N ASN A 324 16.54 1.23 27.54
CA ASN A 324 16.05 -0.15 27.65
C ASN A 324 17.13 -1.22 27.38
N LEU A 325 18.06 -0.95 26.46
CA LEU A 325 19.01 -1.95 26.00
C LEU A 325 20.35 -1.88 26.75
N SER A 326 20.80 -0.67 27.17
CA SER A 326 22.08 -0.52 27.87
C SER A 326 22.19 -1.37 29.13
N PRO A 327 21.20 -1.40 30.04
CA PRO A 327 21.28 -2.25 31.23
C PRO A 327 21.33 -3.75 30.90
N LEU A 328 20.61 -4.18 29.83
CA LEU A 328 20.67 -5.57 29.38
C LEU A 328 22.05 -5.93 28.87
N PHE A 329 22.66 -5.07 28.04
CA PHE A 329 23.94 -5.35 27.43
C PHE A 329 25.11 -5.24 28.42
N GLU A 330 24.99 -4.38 29.44
CA GLU A 330 25.95 -4.30 30.54
C GLU A 330 26.10 -5.64 31.29
N THR A 331 25.01 -6.43 31.41
CA THR A 331 25.08 -7.79 32.01
C THR A 331 25.96 -8.76 31.23
N PHE A 332 26.18 -8.46 29.94
CA PHE A 332 27.05 -9.24 29.04
C PHE A 332 28.44 -8.59 28.86
N GLY A 333 28.72 -7.47 29.55
CA GLY A 333 29.95 -6.72 29.40
C GLY A 333 30.07 -5.94 28.08
N LEU A 334 28.94 -5.71 27.38
CA LEU A 334 28.87 -4.98 26.13
C LEU A 334 28.62 -3.48 26.39
N ARG A 335 29.30 -2.63 25.66
CA ARG A 335 29.20 -1.16 25.81
C ARG A 335 28.25 -0.56 24.76
N CYS A 336 27.27 0.19 25.25
CA CYS A 336 26.34 0.96 24.42
C CYS A 336 26.69 2.45 24.42
N ALA A 337 26.41 3.12 23.31
CA ALA A 337 26.49 4.57 23.20
C ALA A 337 25.28 5.15 22.51
N LEU A 338 24.92 6.40 22.87
CA LEU A 338 23.85 7.17 22.25
C LEU A 338 24.43 8.33 21.45
N LEU A 339 24.07 8.42 20.16
CA LEU A 339 24.54 9.48 19.27
C LEU A 339 23.34 10.13 18.54
N THR A 340 22.98 11.35 18.95
CA THR A 340 21.86 12.11 18.39
C THR A 340 22.30 13.52 18.00
N GLY A 341 21.40 14.28 17.34
CA GLY A 341 21.68 15.67 17.00
C GLY A 341 21.88 16.58 18.24
N SER A 342 21.30 16.19 19.39
CA SER A 342 21.42 16.94 20.65
C SER A 342 22.65 16.55 21.51
N THR A 343 23.41 15.53 21.11
CA THR A 343 24.61 15.09 21.83
C THR A 343 25.64 16.23 21.91
N LYS A 344 26.14 16.51 23.12
CA LYS A 344 27.11 17.59 23.35
C LYS A 344 28.41 17.33 22.60
N ALA A 345 29.09 18.39 22.14
CA ALA A 345 30.31 18.29 21.32
C ALA A 345 31.47 17.50 21.97
N LYS A 346 31.62 17.57 23.28
CA LYS A 346 32.63 16.78 24.01
C LYS A 346 32.25 15.29 23.98
N GLU A 347 31.04 14.95 24.40
CA GLU A 347 30.54 13.61 24.47
C GLU A 347 30.50 12.96 23.05
N ARG A 348 30.13 13.76 22.01
CA ARG A 348 30.19 13.30 20.62
C ARG A 348 31.60 12.89 20.23
N ARG A 349 32.64 13.72 20.54
CA ARG A 349 34.03 13.39 20.20
C ARG A 349 34.53 12.14 20.91
N GLU A 350 34.17 11.97 22.18
CA GLU A 350 34.53 10.78 22.97
C GLU A 350 33.85 9.53 22.39
N THR A 351 32.58 9.61 22.05
CA THR A 351 31.82 8.50 21.41
C THR A 351 32.42 8.14 20.06
N LEU A 352 32.74 9.13 19.20
CA LEU A 352 33.33 8.87 17.89
C LEU A 352 34.69 8.19 17.98
N ALA A 353 35.53 8.65 18.92
CA ALA A 353 36.84 8.04 19.17
C ALA A 353 36.73 6.59 19.66
N ALA A 354 35.79 6.32 20.58
CA ALA A 354 35.53 4.98 21.11
C ALA A 354 34.91 4.03 20.04
N LEU A 355 34.08 4.54 19.14
CA LEU A 355 33.55 3.76 17.99
C LEU A 355 34.69 3.38 17.04
N ALA A 356 35.53 4.32 16.67
CA ALA A 356 36.66 4.06 15.78
C ALA A 356 37.73 3.16 16.42
N ALA A 357 37.83 3.15 17.74
CA ALA A 357 38.71 2.23 18.50
C ALA A 357 38.10 0.83 18.70
N GLY A 358 36.80 0.62 18.36
CA GLY A 358 36.10 -0.65 18.58
C GLY A 358 35.72 -0.92 20.04
N GLU A 359 35.70 0.13 20.88
CA GLU A 359 35.35 0.01 22.29
C GLU A 359 33.83 0.04 22.56
N ILE A 360 33.01 0.39 21.58
CA ILE A 360 31.54 0.42 21.64
C ILE A 360 30.99 -0.72 20.76
N ASP A 361 30.21 -1.58 21.37
CA ASP A 361 29.60 -2.73 20.68
C ASP A 361 28.28 -2.35 19.97
N LEU A 362 27.48 -1.45 20.59
CA LEU A 362 26.23 -0.95 20.03
C LEU A 362 26.17 0.57 20.07
N CYS A 363 26.07 1.19 18.91
CA CYS A 363 25.75 2.61 18.81
C CYS A 363 24.30 2.81 18.41
N ILE A 364 23.52 3.47 19.27
CA ILE A 364 22.11 3.81 19.05
C ILE A 364 22.04 5.29 18.68
N GLY A 365 21.26 5.64 17.66
CA GLY A 365 21.14 7.05 17.29
C GLY A 365 20.06 7.32 16.26
N THR A 366 20.09 8.55 15.74
CA THR A 366 19.20 8.98 14.66
C THR A 366 20.00 9.11 13.35
N HIS A 367 19.56 9.96 12.43
CA HIS A 367 20.34 10.33 11.24
C HIS A 367 21.77 10.84 11.55
N ALA A 368 22.05 11.17 12.80
CA ALA A 368 23.42 11.51 13.25
C ALA A 368 24.43 10.37 13.02
N LEU A 369 23.97 9.11 12.92
CA LEU A 369 24.80 7.95 12.57
C LEU A 369 25.27 7.96 11.10
N LEU A 370 24.60 8.73 10.24
CA LEU A 370 24.88 8.80 8.80
C LEU A 370 25.98 9.82 8.45
N THR A 371 26.32 10.74 9.36
CA THR A 371 27.28 11.81 9.11
C THR A 371 28.68 11.25 8.83
N GLU A 372 29.46 11.90 7.96
CA GLU A 372 30.73 11.40 7.45
C GLU A 372 31.77 11.16 8.55
N ASP A 373 31.70 11.93 9.64
CA ASP A 373 32.61 11.81 10.79
C ASP A 373 32.39 10.56 11.65
N VAL A 374 31.30 9.82 11.45
CA VAL A 374 31.02 8.55 12.15
C VAL A 374 31.71 7.41 11.42
N SER A 375 32.72 6.82 12.06
CA SER A 375 33.44 5.63 11.59
C SER A 375 33.43 4.52 12.63
N TYR A 376 33.32 3.29 12.17
CA TYR A 376 33.35 2.08 13.01
C TYR A 376 34.62 1.29 12.73
N ALA A 377 35.20 0.69 13.76
CA ALA A 377 36.33 -0.21 13.57
C ALA A 377 35.94 -1.49 12.82
N ARG A 378 34.75 -2.06 13.15
CA ARG A 378 34.24 -3.33 12.58
C ARG A 378 32.71 -3.37 12.59
N LEU A 379 32.03 -2.55 11.78
CA LEU A 379 30.58 -2.57 11.69
C LEU A 379 30.10 -3.84 10.95
N GLY A 380 29.41 -4.74 11.65
CA GLY A 380 28.89 -5.98 11.10
C GLY A 380 27.37 -6.05 11.03
N LEU A 381 26.66 -5.27 11.86
CA LEU A 381 25.18 -5.29 11.91
C LEU A 381 24.61 -3.88 11.92
N VAL A 382 23.67 -3.64 11.04
CA VAL A 382 22.88 -2.41 10.95
C VAL A 382 21.41 -2.73 11.21
N ILE A 383 20.80 -2.00 12.13
CA ILE A 383 19.39 -2.15 12.50
C ILE A 383 18.69 -0.83 12.24
N THR A 384 17.54 -0.87 11.58
CA THR A 384 16.67 0.30 11.39
C THR A 384 15.30 0.03 11.98
N ASP A 385 14.82 0.93 12.84
CA ASP A 385 13.50 0.84 13.43
C ASP A 385 12.52 1.76 12.72
N GLU A 386 11.24 1.33 12.57
CA GLU A 386 10.15 2.08 11.90
C GLU A 386 10.50 2.52 10.46
N GLN A 387 10.82 1.56 9.62
CA GLN A 387 11.35 1.75 8.25
C GLN A 387 10.56 2.76 7.39
N HIS A 388 9.24 2.80 7.49
CA HIS A 388 8.40 3.68 6.65
C HIS A 388 8.68 5.18 6.83
N ARG A 389 9.47 5.56 7.84
CA ARG A 389 9.91 6.92 8.11
C ARG A 389 11.30 7.25 7.58
N PHE A 390 12.02 6.25 7.06
CA PHE A 390 13.33 6.42 6.44
C PHE A 390 13.25 6.24 4.92
N GLY A 391 13.91 7.13 4.16
CA GLY A 391 14.09 6.94 2.73
C GLY A 391 15.00 5.73 2.41
N VAL A 392 14.87 5.16 1.21
CA VAL A 392 15.75 4.08 0.71
C VAL A 392 17.21 4.53 0.75
N ASP A 393 17.47 5.81 0.43
CA ASP A 393 18.81 6.42 0.39
C ASP A 393 19.49 6.45 1.77
N GLN A 394 18.74 6.64 2.86
CA GLN A 394 19.30 6.68 4.21
C GLN A 394 19.77 5.30 4.68
N ARG A 395 19.05 4.24 4.29
CA ARG A 395 19.46 2.86 4.56
C ARG A 395 20.72 2.50 3.78
N ALA A 396 20.77 2.87 2.50
CA ALA A 396 21.92 2.67 1.66
C ALA A 396 23.15 3.39 2.25
N ALA A 397 23.00 4.64 2.69
CA ALA A 397 24.06 5.43 3.28
C ALA A 397 24.63 4.79 4.57
N LEU A 398 23.78 4.19 5.44
CA LEU A 398 24.27 3.50 6.63
C LEU A 398 24.96 2.17 6.26
N GLY A 399 24.45 1.45 5.28
CA GLY A 399 25.06 0.24 4.73
C GLY A 399 26.43 0.50 4.09
N GLN A 400 26.66 1.69 3.49
CA GLN A 400 27.93 2.08 2.88
C GLN A 400 29.04 2.37 3.91
N LYS A 401 28.73 2.48 5.22
CA LYS A 401 29.73 2.65 6.28
C LYS A 401 30.51 1.38 6.63
N ALA A 402 30.15 0.25 6.03
CA ALA A 402 30.86 -1.02 6.15
C ALA A 402 30.77 -1.79 4.84
N GLU A 403 31.63 -2.78 4.69
CA GLU A 403 31.64 -3.67 3.53
C GLU A 403 30.58 -4.77 3.74
N ASN A 404 29.39 -4.59 3.12
CA ASN A 404 28.27 -5.53 3.13
C ASN A 404 27.78 -5.97 4.54
N PRO A 405 27.40 -5.05 5.44
CA PRO A 405 26.96 -5.43 6.77
C PRO A 405 25.63 -6.20 6.72
N HIS A 406 25.36 -6.99 7.78
CA HIS A 406 24.04 -7.51 8.01
C HIS A 406 23.04 -6.39 8.23
N MET A 407 21.88 -6.48 7.60
CA MET A 407 20.79 -5.50 7.71
C MET A 407 19.56 -6.13 8.37
N LEU A 408 19.12 -5.58 9.48
CA LEU A 408 17.86 -5.93 10.13
C LEU A 408 16.94 -4.72 10.17
N VAL A 409 15.78 -4.87 9.57
CA VAL A 409 14.77 -3.83 9.49
C VAL A 409 13.61 -4.20 10.41
N LEU A 410 13.21 -3.31 11.31
CA LEU A 410 12.05 -3.51 12.18
C LEU A 410 10.86 -2.69 11.66
N SER A 411 9.69 -3.29 11.59
CA SER A 411 8.45 -2.60 11.19
C SER A 411 7.30 -2.92 12.16
N ALA A 412 6.64 -1.88 12.65
CA ALA A 412 5.43 -1.99 13.45
C ALA A 412 4.14 -1.90 12.62
N THR A 413 4.26 -1.72 11.29
CA THR A 413 3.11 -1.85 10.39
C THR A 413 3.01 -3.31 9.94
N PRO A 414 2.02 -4.07 10.41
CA PRO A 414 1.79 -5.40 9.90
C PRO A 414 1.27 -5.30 8.47
N ILE A 415 2.05 -5.77 7.51
CA ILE A 415 1.68 -5.87 6.09
C ILE A 415 1.57 -7.36 5.77
N PRO A 416 0.60 -7.83 4.99
CA PRO A 416 0.57 -9.22 4.57
C PRO A 416 1.94 -9.67 4.02
N ARG A 417 2.40 -10.86 4.45
CA ARG A 417 3.77 -11.34 4.13
C ARG A 417 4.08 -11.29 2.65
N THR A 418 3.13 -11.69 1.83
CA THR A 418 3.23 -11.70 0.36
C THR A 418 3.41 -10.30 -0.21
N LEU A 419 2.68 -9.32 0.33
CA LEU A 419 2.81 -7.92 -0.06
C LEU A 419 4.14 -7.32 0.43
N ALA A 420 4.58 -7.68 1.64
CA ALA A 420 5.87 -7.26 2.15
C ALA A 420 7.04 -7.75 1.28
N LEU A 421 6.96 -8.97 0.74
CA LEU A 421 7.95 -9.52 -0.19
C LEU A 421 8.01 -8.75 -1.53
N ILE A 422 6.92 -8.15 -1.96
CA ILE A 422 6.89 -7.27 -3.14
C ILE A 422 7.44 -5.89 -2.78
N ILE A 423 6.87 -5.26 -1.75
CA ILE A 423 7.21 -3.88 -1.37
C ILE A 423 8.70 -3.75 -1.02
N TYR A 424 9.23 -4.73 -0.36
CA TYR A 424 10.62 -4.72 0.13
C TYR A 424 11.56 -5.62 -0.67
N GLY A 425 11.11 -6.11 -1.80
CA GLY A 425 11.79 -6.83 -2.88
C GLY A 425 12.98 -7.73 -2.51
N ASP A 426 13.95 -7.19 -1.83
CA ASP A 426 15.23 -7.81 -1.49
C ASP A 426 15.34 -8.30 -0.04
N LEU A 427 14.30 -8.07 0.81
CA LEU A 427 14.31 -8.50 2.21
C LEU A 427 13.70 -9.90 2.39
N GLU A 428 14.34 -10.72 3.22
CA GLU A 428 13.68 -11.89 3.82
C GLU A 428 12.73 -11.42 4.92
N VAL A 429 11.61 -12.09 5.13
CA VAL A 429 10.56 -11.62 6.05
C VAL A 429 10.36 -12.60 7.19
N SER A 430 10.59 -12.13 8.43
CA SER A 430 10.17 -12.77 9.67
C SER A 430 8.92 -12.11 10.21
N VAL A 431 7.86 -12.89 10.40
CA VAL A 431 6.58 -12.41 10.92
C VAL A 431 6.46 -12.75 12.41
N MET A 432 6.12 -11.74 13.22
CA MET A 432 5.84 -11.88 14.66
C MET A 432 4.35 -11.67 14.89
N ASP A 433 3.61 -12.76 14.86
CA ASP A 433 2.13 -12.83 15.00
C ASP A 433 1.67 -13.14 16.42
N GLU A 434 2.59 -13.24 17.36
CA GLU A 434 2.31 -13.44 18.78
C GLU A 434 2.62 -12.18 19.59
N LEU A 435 1.78 -11.89 20.57
CA LEU A 435 2.04 -10.85 21.57
C LEU A 435 2.69 -11.45 22.83
N PRO A 436 3.61 -10.74 23.50
CA PRO A 436 4.22 -11.17 24.75
C PRO A 436 3.18 -11.43 25.83
N PRO A 437 3.41 -12.40 26.75
CA PRO A 437 2.53 -12.68 27.85
C PRO A 437 2.28 -11.44 28.73
N GLY A 438 1.03 -11.26 29.19
CA GLY A 438 0.65 -10.15 30.08
C GLY A 438 0.18 -8.89 29.38
N ARG A 439 0.24 -8.82 28.04
CA ARG A 439 -0.34 -7.70 27.30
C ARG A 439 -1.86 -7.79 27.25
N GLN A 440 -2.54 -6.71 27.67
CA GLN A 440 -3.99 -6.63 27.69
C GLN A 440 -4.54 -6.29 26.29
N LYS A 441 -5.68 -6.90 25.93
CA LYS A 441 -6.45 -6.47 24.74
C LYS A 441 -7.04 -5.09 25.00
N VAL A 442 -7.02 -4.23 24.00
CA VAL A 442 -7.62 -2.90 24.08
C VAL A 442 -9.06 -2.96 23.58
N ASP A 443 -10.01 -2.63 24.47
CA ASP A 443 -11.41 -2.53 24.09
C ASP A 443 -11.63 -1.31 23.22
N THR A 444 -12.06 -1.51 21.98
CA THR A 444 -12.22 -0.43 21.00
C THR A 444 -13.69 -0.15 20.74
N PHE A 445 -14.07 1.13 20.78
CA PHE A 445 -15.44 1.61 20.56
C PHE A 445 -15.44 2.66 19.44
N ALA A 446 -16.35 2.51 18.49
CA ALA A 446 -16.63 3.54 17.48
C ALA A 446 -17.96 4.20 17.81
N VAL A 447 -17.95 5.48 18.06
CA VAL A 447 -19.10 6.25 18.56
C VAL A 447 -19.24 7.60 17.85
N ASP A 448 -20.41 8.20 17.96
CA ASP A 448 -20.68 9.54 17.42
C ASP A 448 -20.73 10.61 18.53
N GLU A 449 -20.93 11.86 18.14
CA GLU A 449 -20.92 13.03 19.02
C GLU A 449 -21.99 12.97 20.14
N ARG A 450 -23.05 12.20 19.96
CA ARG A 450 -24.10 12.02 21.00
C ARG A 450 -23.56 11.38 22.29
N TYR A 451 -22.42 10.66 22.19
CA TYR A 451 -21.77 10.05 23.34
C TYR A 451 -20.75 10.97 24.04
N ARG A 452 -20.53 12.19 23.58
CA ARG A 452 -19.50 13.12 24.12
C ARG A 452 -19.53 13.27 25.64
N GLN A 453 -20.68 13.49 26.21
CA GLN A 453 -20.80 13.65 27.66
C GLN A 453 -20.45 12.34 28.43
N ARG A 454 -20.76 11.21 27.85
CA ARG A 454 -20.41 9.90 28.43
C ARG A 454 -18.89 9.67 28.34
N ILE A 455 -18.27 10.04 27.23
CA ILE A 455 -16.82 9.99 27.05
C ILE A 455 -16.13 10.88 28.07
N ASN A 456 -16.57 12.13 28.24
CA ASN A 456 -15.97 13.05 29.21
C ASN A 456 -16.06 12.51 30.64
N ARG A 457 -17.20 11.93 31.03
CA ARG A 457 -17.34 11.26 32.34
C ARG A 457 -16.41 10.07 32.47
N PHE A 458 -16.22 9.29 31.38
CA PHE A 458 -15.33 8.15 31.38
C PHE A 458 -13.86 8.57 31.52
N ILE A 459 -13.44 9.62 30.81
CA ILE A 459 -12.10 10.21 30.95
C ILE A 459 -11.85 10.63 32.40
N ARG A 460 -12.79 11.36 33.00
CA ARG A 460 -12.68 11.79 34.40
C ARG A 460 -12.51 10.59 35.34
N LYS A 461 -13.31 9.55 35.17
CA LYS A 461 -13.21 8.32 35.95
C LYS A 461 -11.81 7.68 35.82
N GLN A 462 -11.25 7.61 34.60
CA GLN A 462 -9.92 7.03 34.40
C GLN A 462 -8.83 7.86 35.11
N VAL A 463 -8.95 9.18 35.10
CA VAL A 463 -8.00 10.05 35.82
C VAL A 463 -8.17 9.91 37.34
N GLU A 464 -9.40 9.82 37.86
CA GLU A 464 -9.70 9.58 39.28
C GLU A 464 -9.14 8.22 39.77
N GLU A 465 -9.09 7.22 38.89
CA GLU A 465 -8.46 5.91 39.15
C GLU A 465 -6.91 5.97 39.08
N GLY A 466 -6.33 7.15 38.82
CA GLY A 466 -4.88 7.37 38.73
C GLY A 466 -4.27 7.08 37.39
N HIS A 467 -5.08 6.92 36.34
CA HIS A 467 -4.63 6.65 34.97
C HIS A 467 -4.52 7.90 34.13
N GLN A 468 -3.75 7.79 33.03
CA GLN A 468 -3.54 8.88 32.07
C GLN A 468 -4.31 8.62 30.77
N VAL A 469 -4.64 9.71 30.06
CA VAL A 469 -5.47 9.68 28.85
C VAL A 469 -4.78 10.40 27.70
N PHE A 470 -4.76 9.77 26.51
CA PHE A 470 -4.43 10.41 25.26
C PHE A 470 -5.69 10.89 24.53
N ILE A 471 -5.67 12.12 24.02
CA ILE A 471 -6.68 12.65 23.09
C ILE A 471 -5.95 13.06 21.82
N VAL A 472 -6.25 12.41 20.70
CA VAL A 472 -5.62 12.67 19.41
C VAL A 472 -6.57 13.38 18.47
N CYS A 473 -6.12 14.54 17.95
CA CYS A 473 -6.86 15.31 16.98
C CYS A 473 -6.23 15.17 15.58
N PRO A 474 -7.01 15.04 14.49
CA PRO A 474 -6.46 14.98 13.14
C PRO A 474 -5.80 16.30 12.75
N LEU A 475 -4.82 16.23 11.85
CA LEU A 475 -4.30 17.39 11.14
C LEU A 475 -5.41 17.95 10.25
N VAL A 476 -5.67 19.26 10.31
CA VAL A 476 -6.68 19.91 9.47
C VAL A 476 -6.11 20.15 8.07
N GLY A 477 -6.79 19.60 7.07
CA GLY A 477 -6.60 19.39 5.65
C GLY A 477 -5.79 20.34 4.75
N GLU A 478 -5.56 19.85 3.54
CA GLU A 478 -4.76 20.38 2.42
C GLU A 478 -5.33 21.62 1.70
N GLU A 479 -6.33 22.33 2.21
CA GLU A 479 -6.81 23.54 1.56
C GLU A 479 -6.22 24.79 2.21
N ASP A 480 -5.56 25.62 1.41
CA ASP A 480 -4.83 26.88 1.73
C ASP A 480 -5.62 27.97 2.49
N GLN A 481 -6.80 27.67 3.02
CA GLN A 481 -7.69 28.67 3.64
C GLN A 481 -8.15 28.33 5.07
N LEU A 482 -7.63 27.27 5.73
CA LEU A 482 -8.05 26.90 7.09
C LEU A 482 -7.04 27.35 8.17
N PRO A 483 -7.50 27.66 9.39
CA PRO A 483 -6.64 28.19 10.44
C PRO A 483 -5.51 27.22 10.81
N ASP A 484 -4.32 27.79 11.04
CA ASP A 484 -3.08 27.13 11.46
C ASP A 484 -3.37 25.95 12.42
N GLU A 485 -2.89 24.75 12.09
CA GLU A 485 -3.01 23.50 12.87
C GLU A 485 -2.74 23.69 14.38
N ARG A 486 -1.80 24.59 14.70
CA ARG A 486 -1.53 25.05 16.06
C ARG A 486 -2.77 25.61 16.74
N LYS A 487 -3.55 26.40 16.00
CA LYS A 487 -4.72 27.10 16.54
C LYS A 487 -5.83 26.12 16.84
N ALA A 488 -6.03 25.09 16.00
CA ALA A 488 -7.09 24.11 16.19
C ALA A 488 -6.81 23.19 17.41
N ALA A 489 -5.62 22.57 17.48
CA ALA A 489 -5.27 21.72 18.62
C ALA A 489 -5.11 22.53 19.92
N ALA A 490 -4.54 23.72 19.84
CA ALA A 490 -4.42 24.62 21.00
C ALA A 490 -5.77 25.15 21.47
N ALA A 491 -6.68 25.51 20.56
CA ALA A 491 -8.03 25.93 20.88
C ALA A 491 -8.83 24.79 21.52
N TYR A 492 -8.67 23.58 21.01
CA TYR A 492 -9.31 22.39 21.58
C TYR A 492 -8.77 22.06 22.99
N ALA A 493 -7.44 22.08 23.15
CA ALA A 493 -6.83 21.89 24.47
C ALA A 493 -7.23 22.99 25.46
N LYS A 494 -7.37 24.25 24.98
CA LYS A 494 -7.89 25.37 25.78
C LYS A 494 -9.32 25.14 26.20
N LYS A 495 -10.20 24.75 25.26
CA LYS A 495 -11.60 24.41 25.55
C LYS A 495 -11.71 23.29 26.60
N LEU A 496 -10.93 22.22 26.42
CA LEU A 496 -10.91 21.13 27.41
C LEU A 496 -10.49 21.61 28.79
N ARG A 497 -9.50 22.50 28.89
CA ARG A 497 -8.95 23.03 30.14
C ARG A 497 -9.90 24.02 30.81
N GLU A 498 -10.61 24.85 30.07
CA GLU A 498 -11.44 25.89 30.63
C GLU A 498 -12.91 25.45 30.86
N GLU A 499 -13.44 24.61 29.98
CA GLU A 499 -14.86 24.27 29.96
C GLU A 499 -15.20 22.84 30.40
N VAL A 500 -14.30 21.85 30.11
CA VAL A 500 -14.63 20.43 30.29
C VAL A 500 -13.95 19.82 31.50
N PHE A 501 -12.64 20.10 31.66
CA PHE A 501 -11.79 19.53 32.72
C PHE A 501 -10.94 20.62 33.38
N PRO A 502 -11.54 21.61 34.07
CA PRO A 502 -10.80 22.73 34.66
C PRO A 502 -9.90 22.31 35.84
N ASP A 503 -10.16 21.16 36.41
CA ASP A 503 -9.44 20.55 37.52
C ASP A 503 -8.33 19.59 37.12
N LEU A 504 -8.20 19.24 35.82
CA LEU A 504 -7.22 18.29 35.33
C LEU A 504 -6.01 18.97 34.64
N ARG A 505 -4.85 18.33 34.75
CA ARG A 505 -3.61 18.80 34.15
C ARG A 505 -3.53 18.35 32.70
N ILE A 506 -3.80 19.28 31.77
CA ILE A 506 -3.83 19.00 30.34
C ILE A 506 -2.54 19.48 29.68
N ALA A 507 -1.77 18.57 29.12
CA ALA A 507 -0.60 18.85 28.27
C ALA A 507 -0.98 18.90 26.79
N LEU A 508 -0.26 19.70 26.00
CA LEU A 508 -0.44 19.82 24.55
C LEU A 508 0.84 19.44 23.81
N LEU A 509 0.71 18.61 22.77
CA LEU A 509 1.81 18.18 21.91
C LEU A 509 1.42 18.32 20.43
N HIS A 510 2.19 19.07 19.63
CA HIS A 510 1.91 19.22 18.20
C HIS A 510 3.19 19.23 17.34
N GLY A 511 3.03 19.00 16.03
CA GLY A 511 4.14 18.81 15.08
C GLY A 511 5.15 19.95 15.01
N LYS A 512 4.68 21.21 15.13
CA LYS A 512 5.50 22.42 14.99
C LYS A 512 6.27 22.85 16.27
N MET A 513 6.13 22.12 17.39
CA MET A 513 6.95 22.36 18.59
C MET A 513 8.40 22.02 18.31
N LYS A 514 9.32 22.75 18.97
CA LYS A 514 10.76 22.43 18.91
C LYS A 514 11.02 21.05 19.52
N PRO A 515 11.99 20.28 19.01
CA PRO A 515 12.29 18.93 19.52
C PRO A 515 12.44 18.86 21.04
N LYS A 516 13.20 19.77 21.64
CA LYS A 516 13.39 19.84 23.10
C LYS A 516 12.09 20.09 23.88
N GLU A 517 11.17 20.88 23.33
CA GLU A 517 9.88 21.14 23.96
C GLU A 517 9.00 19.89 23.91
N LYS A 518 9.00 19.16 22.78
CA LYS A 518 8.31 17.88 22.64
C LYS A 518 8.80 16.86 23.65
N GLU A 519 10.14 16.75 23.76
CA GLU A 519 10.78 15.84 24.72
C GLU A 519 10.37 16.16 26.15
N LYS A 520 10.39 17.44 26.53
CA LYS A 520 9.99 17.88 27.86
C LYS A 520 8.55 17.51 28.17
N VAL A 521 7.61 17.84 27.26
CA VAL A 521 6.19 17.54 27.45
C VAL A 521 5.96 16.04 27.58
N MET A 522 6.62 15.22 26.75
CA MET A 522 6.49 13.78 26.83
C MET A 522 7.12 13.19 28.10
N ALA A 523 8.28 13.67 28.52
CA ALA A 523 8.94 13.24 29.75
C ALA A 523 8.08 13.61 30.98
N ASP A 524 7.55 14.83 31.03
CA ASP A 524 6.63 15.28 32.08
C ASP A 524 5.35 14.42 32.13
N PHE A 525 4.78 14.09 30.97
CA PHE A 525 3.61 13.24 30.87
C PHE A 525 3.93 11.80 31.31
N ALA A 526 5.01 11.22 30.85
CA ALA A 526 5.46 9.88 31.26
C ALA A 526 5.76 9.77 32.76
N ALA A 527 6.26 10.85 33.36
CA ALA A 527 6.50 10.95 34.82
C ALA A 527 5.20 11.13 35.63
N GLY A 528 4.02 11.21 35.00
CA GLY A 528 2.72 11.39 35.70
C GLY A 528 2.42 12.85 36.06
N ASN A 529 3.17 13.83 35.53
CA ASN A 529 2.95 15.26 35.78
C ASN A 529 1.79 15.85 34.93
N GLY A 530 1.13 15.05 34.11
CA GLY A 530 -0.04 15.39 33.33
C GLY A 530 -1.07 14.28 33.34
N ASP A 531 -2.36 14.62 33.36
CA ASP A 531 -3.47 13.66 33.41
C ASP A 531 -3.98 13.35 32.00
N ILE A 532 -4.04 14.38 31.14
CA ILE A 532 -4.48 14.26 29.75
C ILE A 532 -3.41 14.85 28.83
N LEU A 533 -3.04 14.11 27.79
CA LEU A 533 -2.22 14.64 26.70
C LEU A 533 -3.07 14.83 25.44
N VAL A 534 -3.29 16.08 25.06
CA VAL A 534 -3.90 16.42 23.76
C VAL A 534 -2.79 16.50 22.72
N ALA A 535 -2.91 15.72 21.65
CA ALA A 535 -1.87 15.67 20.64
C ALA A 535 -2.44 15.64 19.22
N THR A 536 -1.64 16.11 18.26
CA THR A 536 -1.84 15.80 16.84
C THR A 536 -1.20 14.46 16.54
N THR A 537 -1.10 14.06 15.26
CA THR A 537 -0.51 12.79 14.79
C THR A 537 0.91 12.49 15.31
N VAL A 538 1.55 13.44 16.00
CA VAL A 538 2.90 13.29 16.60
C VAL A 538 2.98 12.16 17.63
N VAL A 539 1.85 11.73 18.23
CA VAL A 539 1.79 10.58 19.16
C VAL A 539 2.09 9.24 18.46
N GLU A 540 2.10 9.20 17.15
CA GLU A 540 2.60 8.03 16.40
C GLU A 540 4.07 7.70 16.73
N VAL A 541 4.81 8.64 17.31
CA VAL A 541 6.23 8.49 17.64
C VAL A 541 6.40 7.79 18.98
N GLY A 542 6.45 6.51 18.96
CA GLY A 542 7.11 5.50 19.78
C GLY A 542 7.22 5.61 21.31
N VAL A 543 6.76 6.68 21.97
CA VAL A 543 6.93 6.84 23.42
C VAL A 543 6.04 5.91 24.22
N ASP A 544 6.62 5.19 25.15
CA ASP A 544 5.93 4.27 26.05
C ASP A 544 5.45 4.99 27.31
N VAL A 545 4.13 4.96 27.56
CA VAL A 545 3.51 5.48 28.78
C VAL A 545 2.63 4.37 29.39
N PRO A 546 3.18 3.49 30.23
CA PRO A 546 2.47 2.32 30.74
C PRO A 546 1.19 2.66 31.52
N ASN A 547 1.13 3.85 32.14
CA ASN A 547 -0.04 4.32 32.90
C ASN A 547 -1.17 4.91 32.04
N ALA A 548 -0.95 5.09 30.72
CA ALA A 548 -2.00 5.56 29.82
C ALA A 548 -2.93 4.41 29.43
N THR A 549 -4.17 4.45 29.94
CA THR A 549 -5.17 3.40 29.74
C THR A 549 -6.26 3.77 28.75
N CYS A 550 -6.41 5.03 28.40
CA CYS A 550 -7.45 5.49 27.49
C CYS A 550 -6.87 6.30 26.33
N MET A 551 -7.26 5.94 25.11
CA MET A 551 -7.00 6.66 23.87
C MET A 551 -8.34 7.15 23.31
N VAL A 552 -8.47 8.46 23.09
CA VAL A 552 -9.61 9.05 22.38
C VAL A 552 -9.10 9.64 21.07
N VAL A 553 -9.68 9.23 19.96
CA VAL A 553 -9.34 9.75 18.63
C VAL A 553 -10.52 10.57 18.11
N GLU A 554 -10.30 11.87 17.99
CA GLU A 554 -11.28 12.82 17.45
C GLU A 554 -11.30 12.74 15.93
N ASN A 555 -12.50 12.87 15.33
CA ASN A 555 -12.70 12.79 13.87
C ASN A 555 -11.97 11.58 13.26
N ALA A 556 -12.23 10.40 13.84
CA ALA A 556 -11.54 9.16 13.48
C ALA A 556 -11.70 8.77 12.00
N GLU A 557 -12.72 9.31 11.31
CA GLU A 557 -12.90 9.17 9.86
C GLU A 557 -11.76 9.74 9.02
N ARG A 558 -10.95 10.64 9.56
CA ARG A 558 -9.82 11.25 8.86
C ARG A 558 -8.52 10.43 8.94
N PHE A 559 -8.50 9.42 9.79
CA PHE A 559 -7.33 8.54 9.95
C PHE A 559 -7.46 7.27 9.14
N GLY A 560 -6.33 6.77 8.63
CA GLY A 560 -6.25 5.43 8.06
C GLY A 560 -6.35 4.32 9.12
N LEU A 561 -6.77 3.12 8.70
CA LEU A 561 -6.84 1.97 9.62
C LEU A 561 -5.49 1.66 10.25
N SER A 562 -4.42 1.69 9.47
CA SER A 562 -3.04 1.48 9.96
C SER A 562 -2.64 2.54 10.99
N GLN A 563 -3.02 3.81 10.81
CA GLN A 563 -2.77 4.88 11.78
C GLN A 563 -3.58 4.68 13.07
N LEU A 564 -4.88 4.37 12.94
CA LEU A 564 -5.74 4.07 14.08
C LEU A 564 -5.20 2.89 14.88
N HIS A 565 -4.70 1.87 14.20
CA HIS A 565 -4.08 0.71 14.85
C HIS A 565 -2.79 1.09 15.60
N GLN A 566 -1.93 1.90 15.02
CA GLN A 566 -0.72 2.41 15.68
C GLN A 566 -1.06 3.26 16.92
N LEU A 567 -2.07 4.14 16.82
CA LEU A 567 -2.56 4.95 17.94
C LEU A 567 -3.12 4.04 19.05
N ARG A 568 -3.98 3.07 18.71
CA ARG A 568 -4.49 2.10 19.67
C ARG A 568 -3.37 1.35 20.40
N GLY A 569 -2.30 1.00 19.70
CA GLY A 569 -1.13 0.32 20.26
C GLY A 569 -0.33 1.16 21.27
N ARG A 570 -0.64 2.46 21.46
CA ARG A 570 -0.01 3.31 22.47
C ARG A 570 -0.60 3.12 23.88
N VAL A 571 -1.76 2.52 23.97
CA VAL A 571 -2.36 2.08 25.26
C VAL A 571 -2.29 0.56 25.37
N GLY A 572 -2.59 0.00 26.56
CA GLY A 572 -2.53 -1.43 26.80
C GLY A 572 -1.11 -1.96 27.07
N ARG A 573 -0.18 -1.09 27.49
CA ARG A 573 1.19 -1.46 27.84
C ARG A 573 1.40 -1.74 29.32
N GLY A 574 0.44 -1.37 30.14
CA GLY A 574 0.40 -1.68 31.58
C GLY A 574 -0.44 -2.91 31.90
N LYS A 575 -0.63 -3.16 33.20
CA LYS A 575 -1.47 -4.24 33.69
C LYS A 575 -2.97 -3.89 33.74
N ALA A 576 -3.30 -2.60 33.66
CA ALA A 576 -4.67 -2.10 33.70
C ALA A 576 -5.38 -2.30 32.35
N LYS A 577 -6.69 -2.53 32.44
CA LYS A 577 -7.55 -2.63 31.27
C LYS A 577 -7.54 -1.31 30.46
N SER A 578 -7.41 -1.39 29.16
CA SER A 578 -7.22 -0.22 28.31
C SER A 578 -8.30 -0.10 27.25
N TYR A 579 -8.55 1.13 26.82
CA TYR A 579 -9.67 1.51 25.99
C TYR A 579 -9.24 2.42 24.84
N CYS A 580 -9.86 2.23 23.69
CA CYS A 580 -9.68 3.10 22.52
C CYS A 580 -11.06 3.56 22.03
N ILE A 581 -11.31 4.86 22.05
CA ILE A 581 -12.59 5.46 21.66
C ILE A 581 -12.36 6.24 20.36
N LEU A 582 -13.00 5.77 19.30
CA LEU A 582 -12.96 6.39 17.97
C LEU A 582 -14.22 7.21 17.78
N LEU A 583 -14.07 8.54 17.78
CA LEU A 583 -15.19 9.47 17.63
C LEU A 583 -15.27 9.95 16.18
N SER A 584 -16.46 9.88 15.60
CA SER A 584 -16.75 10.37 14.24
C SER A 584 -17.98 11.26 14.23
N GLU A 585 -17.86 12.45 13.63
CA GLU A 585 -18.98 13.42 13.58
C GLU A 585 -20.00 13.05 12.51
N HIS A 586 -19.55 12.67 11.31
CA HIS A 586 -20.38 12.39 10.14
C HIS A 586 -19.97 11.09 9.44
N PRO A 587 -20.25 9.92 10.03
CA PRO A 587 -19.78 8.66 9.45
C PRO A 587 -20.57 8.30 8.18
N THR A 588 -19.88 8.29 7.03
CA THR A 588 -20.39 7.65 5.81
C THR A 588 -20.46 6.13 6.00
N GLU A 589 -21.15 5.40 5.13
CA GLU A 589 -21.21 3.92 5.22
C GLU A 589 -19.80 3.29 5.11
N GLU A 590 -18.95 3.85 4.27
CA GLU A 590 -17.54 3.44 4.15
C GLU A 590 -16.77 3.68 5.46
N THR A 591 -16.93 4.85 6.06
CA THR A 591 -16.34 5.17 7.36
C THR A 591 -16.82 4.22 8.45
N LYS A 592 -18.12 3.94 8.51
CA LYS A 592 -18.68 2.98 9.47
C LYS A 592 -18.06 1.60 9.31
N ARG A 593 -17.98 1.09 8.07
CA ARG A 593 -17.34 -0.19 7.76
C ARG A 593 -15.88 -0.19 8.24
N ARG A 594 -15.13 0.85 7.94
CA ARG A 594 -13.73 1.01 8.33
C ARG A 594 -13.54 1.02 9.86
N LEU A 595 -14.32 1.82 10.58
CA LEU A 595 -14.25 1.86 12.04
C LEU A 595 -14.74 0.56 12.71
N GLN A 596 -15.69 -0.15 12.08
CA GLN A 596 -16.14 -1.48 12.56
C GLN A 596 -15.01 -2.51 12.55
N VAL A 597 -14.10 -2.47 11.56
CA VAL A 597 -12.92 -3.35 11.54
C VAL A 597 -12.12 -3.18 12.84
N MET A 598 -11.86 -1.92 13.24
CA MET A 598 -11.12 -1.62 14.48
C MET A 598 -11.80 -2.13 15.75
N THR A 599 -13.13 -2.23 15.76
CA THR A 599 -13.88 -2.74 16.93
C THR A 599 -13.94 -4.27 17.00
N LYS A 600 -13.82 -4.95 15.85
CA LYS A 600 -13.93 -6.41 15.76
C LYS A 600 -12.65 -7.15 16.10
N THR A 601 -11.51 -6.59 15.71
CA THR A 601 -10.22 -7.25 15.85
C THR A 601 -9.14 -6.37 16.47
N ASN A 602 -8.25 -7.01 17.23
CA ASN A 602 -7.01 -6.40 17.71
C ASN A 602 -5.79 -6.83 16.85
N ASP A 603 -5.98 -7.78 15.93
CA ASP A 603 -4.91 -8.27 15.05
C ASP A 603 -4.56 -7.24 13.97
N GLY A 604 -3.34 -6.72 14.03
CA GLY A 604 -2.86 -5.74 13.07
C GLY A 604 -2.74 -6.28 11.63
N PHE A 605 -2.47 -7.58 11.46
CA PHE A 605 -2.42 -8.19 10.12
C PHE A 605 -3.81 -8.30 9.49
N GLU A 606 -4.84 -8.58 10.29
CA GLU A 606 -6.23 -8.58 9.83
C GLU A 606 -6.68 -7.16 9.46
N ILE A 607 -6.37 -6.18 10.30
CA ILE A 607 -6.66 -4.75 10.04
C ILE A 607 -5.99 -4.29 8.75
N SER A 608 -4.74 -4.67 8.53
CA SER A 608 -4.01 -4.29 7.31
C SER A 608 -4.59 -4.92 6.05
N ARG A 609 -5.06 -6.17 6.12
CA ARG A 609 -5.78 -6.83 5.01
C ARG A 609 -7.07 -6.10 4.66
N GLU A 610 -7.84 -5.71 5.68
CA GLU A 610 -9.07 -4.94 5.49
C GLU A 610 -8.80 -3.51 4.96
N ASP A 611 -7.73 -2.85 5.43
CA ASP A 611 -7.31 -1.53 4.92
C ASP A 611 -6.97 -1.59 3.42
N LEU A 612 -6.23 -2.63 3.01
CA LEU A 612 -5.91 -2.90 1.61
C LEU A 612 -7.17 -3.16 0.78
N ALA A 613 -8.12 -3.94 1.30
CA ALA A 613 -9.38 -4.25 0.61
C ALA A 613 -10.30 -3.02 0.44
N ILE A 614 -10.25 -2.07 1.38
CA ILE A 614 -11.08 -0.86 1.35
C ILE A 614 -10.47 0.23 0.46
N ARG A 615 -9.15 0.49 0.58
CA ARG A 615 -8.47 1.59 -0.11
C ARG A 615 -7.92 1.22 -1.48
N GLY A 616 -7.70 -0.07 -1.71
CA GLY A 616 -6.93 -0.54 -2.86
C GLY A 616 -5.41 -0.35 -2.69
N PRO A 617 -4.61 -0.93 -3.59
CA PRO A 617 -3.15 -0.92 -3.49
C PRO A 617 -2.50 0.43 -3.81
N GLY A 618 -3.22 1.36 -4.44
CA GLY A 618 -2.68 2.63 -4.94
C GLY A 618 -2.01 3.49 -3.86
N ASP A 619 -2.58 3.52 -2.66
CA ASP A 619 -2.05 4.29 -1.53
C ASP A 619 -0.84 3.62 -0.86
N PHE A 620 -0.73 2.28 -0.95
CA PHE A 620 0.41 1.53 -0.41
C PHE A 620 1.67 1.67 -1.26
N PHE A 621 1.49 1.76 -2.58
CA PHE A 621 2.60 1.91 -3.53
C PHE A 621 3.01 3.37 -3.74
N GLY A 622 2.37 4.35 -3.11
CA GLY A 622 2.58 5.81 -3.15
C GLY A 622 3.63 6.28 -4.17
N GLN A 623 3.58 7.47 -4.69
CA GLN A 623 4.43 8.01 -5.79
C GLN A 623 5.97 7.89 -5.61
N ARG A 624 6.49 7.14 -4.61
CA ARG A 624 7.90 7.17 -4.19
C ARG A 624 8.59 5.83 -3.95
N GLN A 625 8.04 4.69 -4.37
CA GLN A 625 8.87 3.47 -4.40
C GLN A 625 9.58 3.38 -5.75
N HIS A 626 10.70 4.09 -5.86
CA HIS A 626 11.63 3.97 -6.97
C HIS A 626 12.19 2.54 -7.00
N GLY A 627 11.95 1.84 -8.11
CA GLY A 627 12.60 0.57 -8.41
C GLY A 627 11.72 -0.63 -8.74
N LEU A 628 10.44 -0.65 -8.34
CA LEU A 628 9.55 -1.76 -8.72
C LEU A 628 8.74 -1.44 -9.98
N PRO A 629 8.54 -2.42 -10.87
CA PRO A 629 7.66 -2.26 -12.03
C PRO A 629 6.22 -1.96 -11.59
N ALA A 630 5.56 -1.01 -12.26
CA ALA A 630 4.15 -0.75 -12.03
C ALA A 630 3.30 -1.93 -12.53
N LEU A 631 2.36 -2.38 -11.72
CA LEU A 631 1.39 -3.41 -12.10
C LEU A 631 0.39 -2.84 -13.11
N LYS A 632 0.17 -3.55 -14.21
CA LYS A 632 -0.70 -3.12 -15.31
C LYS A 632 -2.11 -3.69 -15.21
N ILE A 633 -2.26 -4.94 -14.71
CA ILE A 633 -3.52 -5.67 -14.65
C ILE A 633 -3.80 -6.25 -13.28
N ALA A 634 -2.78 -6.64 -12.52
CA ALA A 634 -2.95 -7.19 -11.19
C ALA A 634 -3.40 -6.11 -10.21
N ASP A 635 -4.43 -6.42 -9.44
CA ASP A 635 -4.95 -5.60 -8.36
C ASP A 635 -4.76 -6.33 -7.03
N LEU A 636 -3.79 -5.89 -6.25
CA LEU A 636 -3.42 -6.54 -4.99
C LEU A 636 -4.52 -6.44 -3.92
N SER A 637 -5.57 -5.65 -4.12
CA SER A 637 -6.74 -5.63 -3.22
C SER A 637 -7.61 -6.90 -3.36
N CYS A 638 -7.66 -7.48 -4.55
CA CYS A 638 -8.49 -8.66 -4.85
C CYS A 638 -7.69 -9.89 -5.31
N ASP A 639 -6.46 -9.72 -5.80
CA ASP A 639 -5.65 -10.79 -6.40
C ASP A 639 -4.65 -11.45 -5.43
N MET A 640 -4.80 -11.26 -4.10
CA MET A 640 -3.84 -11.77 -3.09
C MET A 640 -3.63 -13.30 -3.17
N ARG A 641 -4.70 -14.07 -3.42
CA ARG A 641 -4.58 -15.54 -3.57
C ARG A 641 -3.73 -15.91 -4.78
N LEU A 642 -3.92 -15.18 -5.88
CA LEU A 642 -3.16 -15.39 -7.11
C LEU A 642 -1.70 -14.98 -6.95
N LEU A 643 -1.44 -13.97 -6.12
CA LEU A 643 -0.09 -13.58 -5.71
C LEU A 643 0.61 -14.69 -4.94
N ASP A 644 -0.06 -15.30 -3.95
CA ASP A 644 0.49 -16.44 -3.20
C ASP A 644 0.83 -17.61 -4.14
N GLU A 645 -0.09 -17.94 -5.06
CA GLU A 645 0.11 -18.98 -6.06
C GLU A 645 1.30 -18.66 -6.97
N ALA A 646 1.41 -17.44 -7.47
CA ALA A 646 2.49 -17.01 -8.37
C ALA A 646 3.86 -16.97 -7.67
N GLN A 647 3.91 -16.53 -6.41
CA GLN A 647 5.13 -16.52 -5.62
C GLN A 647 5.64 -17.93 -5.33
N GLN A 648 4.73 -18.86 -4.99
CA GLN A 648 5.12 -20.25 -4.76
C GLN A 648 5.62 -20.88 -6.05
N ALA A 649 4.92 -20.69 -7.17
CA ALA A 649 5.34 -21.18 -8.48
C ALA A 649 6.72 -20.63 -8.89
N ALA A 650 6.94 -19.32 -8.66
CA ALA A 650 8.23 -18.69 -8.93
C ALA A 650 9.36 -19.29 -8.08
N LYS A 651 9.10 -19.56 -6.80
CA LYS A 651 10.06 -20.19 -5.91
C LYS A 651 10.42 -21.61 -6.38
N ASP A 652 9.42 -22.40 -6.75
CA ASP A 652 9.59 -23.78 -7.18
C ASP A 652 10.32 -23.84 -8.53
N TRP A 653 10.00 -22.92 -9.45
CA TRP A 653 10.69 -22.83 -10.74
C TRP A 653 12.14 -22.38 -10.60
N MET A 654 12.39 -21.31 -9.84
CA MET A 654 13.74 -20.78 -9.58
C MET A 654 14.62 -21.73 -8.76
N ALA A 655 14.03 -22.66 -8.00
CA ALA A 655 14.80 -23.74 -7.35
C ALA A 655 15.36 -24.75 -8.35
N GLN A 656 14.69 -24.95 -9.49
CA GLN A 656 15.11 -25.87 -10.56
C GLN A 656 16.01 -25.17 -11.60
N ASP A 657 15.80 -23.88 -11.88
CA ASP A 657 16.55 -23.09 -12.84
C ASP A 657 16.86 -21.68 -12.27
N PRO A 658 17.82 -21.57 -11.33
CA PRO A 658 18.10 -20.32 -10.61
C PRO A 658 18.54 -19.15 -11.51
N ALA A 659 19.22 -19.44 -12.63
CA ALA A 659 19.73 -18.45 -13.58
C ALA A 659 18.80 -18.24 -14.80
N LEU A 660 17.70 -19.00 -14.89
CA LEU A 660 16.80 -19.01 -16.03
C LEU A 660 17.53 -19.24 -17.39
N GLU A 661 18.44 -20.21 -17.39
CA GLU A 661 19.27 -20.56 -18.57
C GLU A 661 18.69 -21.69 -19.41
N ASN A 662 17.74 -22.45 -18.87
CA ASN A 662 17.06 -23.50 -19.60
C ASN A 662 16.32 -22.97 -20.83
N PRO A 663 16.24 -23.73 -21.93
CA PRO A 663 15.54 -23.29 -23.15
C PRO A 663 14.11 -22.81 -22.89
N GLU A 664 13.39 -23.45 -21.97
CA GLU A 664 12.01 -23.10 -21.58
C GLU A 664 11.94 -21.78 -20.80
N SER A 665 13.03 -21.37 -20.13
CA SER A 665 13.10 -20.14 -19.35
C SER A 665 13.57 -18.92 -20.15
N ARG A 666 14.01 -19.07 -21.41
CA ARG A 666 14.61 -17.97 -22.20
C ARG A 666 13.66 -16.80 -22.37
N MET A 667 12.41 -17.07 -22.73
CA MET A 667 11.40 -16.01 -22.89
C MET A 667 11.04 -15.35 -21.56
N LEU A 668 10.95 -16.13 -20.49
CA LEU A 668 10.74 -15.67 -19.13
C LEU A 668 11.87 -14.71 -18.71
N ARG A 669 13.13 -15.10 -18.90
CA ARG A 669 14.30 -14.27 -18.61
C ARG A 669 14.29 -12.94 -19.38
N ALA A 670 14.07 -13.00 -20.69
CA ALA A 670 14.01 -11.80 -21.54
C ALA A 670 12.91 -10.82 -21.09
N ARG A 671 11.74 -11.35 -20.69
CA ARG A 671 10.63 -10.53 -20.17
C ARG A 671 10.97 -9.91 -18.82
N ILE A 672 11.61 -10.65 -17.92
CA ILE A 672 12.07 -10.14 -16.61
C ILE A 672 13.10 -9.04 -16.82
N GLU A 673 14.10 -9.25 -17.66
CA GLU A 673 15.13 -8.26 -17.98
C GLU A 673 14.50 -6.97 -18.54
N THR A 674 13.54 -7.08 -19.45
CA THR A 674 12.80 -5.92 -19.97
C THR A 674 12.00 -5.21 -18.88
N LEU A 675 11.32 -5.97 -18.01
CA LEU A 675 10.48 -5.42 -16.92
C LEU A 675 11.30 -4.63 -15.90
N PHE A 676 12.50 -5.08 -15.60
CA PHE A 676 13.39 -4.46 -14.61
C PHE A 676 14.38 -3.44 -15.22
N ALA A 677 14.74 -3.55 -16.52
CA ALA A 677 15.61 -2.59 -17.19
C ALA A 677 15.02 -1.17 -17.30
N VAL A 678 13.71 -1.08 -17.50
CA VAL A 678 12.97 0.21 -17.56
C VAL A 678 13.06 0.98 -16.22
N ASN A 679 13.35 0.28 -15.11
CA ASN A 679 13.44 0.84 -13.76
C ASN A 679 14.87 0.80 -13.17
N ALA A 680 15.88 0.43 -13.96
CA ALA A 680 17.26 0.25 -13.50
C ALA A 680 17.94 1.55 -13.03
N GLU A 681 17.44 2.73 -13.42
CA GLU A 681 17.93 4.04 -12.92
C GLU A 681 17.56 4.29 -11.43
N GLY A 682 16.66 3.49 -10.85
CA GLY A 682 16.26 3.57 -9.43
C GLY A 682 16.74 2.42 -8.55
N LEU A 683 17.50 1.45 -9.09
CA LEU A 683 17.98 0.26 -8.37
C LEU A 683 19.50 0.28 -8.07
N ASN A 684 20.22 1.37 -8.45
CA ASN A 684 21.63 1.58 -8.12
C ASN A 684 21.81 2.33 -6.80
#